data_62393eabb685823b9e54af5b3ab0b462
#
_entry.id   62393eabb685823b9e54af5b3ab0b462
#
_cell.length_a   1.000
_cell.length_b   1.000
_cell.length_c   1.000
_cell.angle_alpha   90.00
_cell.angle_beta   90.00
_cell.angle_gamma   90.00
#
_symmetry.space_group_name_H-M   'P 1'
#
loop_
_entity.id
_entity.type
_entity.pdbx_description
1 polymer ?
#
loop_
_entity_poly.entity_id
_entity_poly.type
_entity_poly.pdbx_seq_one_letter_code
_entity_poly.pdbx_strand_id
1 'polypeptide(L)'
;MPVAHGIGPTIEADPETLGSVTDTDSTTRQIATDTSAPRLSLPSPDRVQSPAPEPRGRRIVRQKIDLDNSVTFAAKDSVILIGRDSAFMYGTGNVKYGDIQLDAAQIEMNLNDNTVYAVGTPDTAGVMQGRPVFSEGGTDYEANTMRYNFKSRKGIIHDVVTQQGEGYLHSGLTKKADDETYYFENGKYTTCDDRDCPHFYFQITKGKMRPGKDVVTGPTYLVLAGLPLPLALPFGYFPFSESYQSGILVPTFGDDYNRGFYLSDGGYYLAINDNVDLALTGEIYTKGSWGLAARSTYAKRYKFSGNFSVNYLKTILGDKGLPDYSKQTNFQVTWSHSQDSKSNPNMSLSASVNFATSGYTRNDLNAYYSNAFTENTKSSTVNMTYRFPNSKWSLSTSLNVSQRTQDSTVSVGFPNLNITMGQLAPFKRKRAVGAERWYEKIKISYSGQFQNSLTAKQNVFFKKSLIKDWRNGMKHSVPISATFNIFKYFNITPSVSLNDRMYSSKVRRQWDPNAAAEVCDTSYNFYNVWDFNASVSMDTKLYGFFKPLPIFGDKVQMIRHVLTPSVSFSGAPDFSSPFFGYYGSYTRPNSAGEPELVQYSMFPNSVFGVPGRGKTGAINVSLANNVEMKVKTDNDSIGEKKISLIENFTVSQSYNFAADSLNWSNINTSILLRLTKGFNLNLSAVWDVYTYQLNSSGQPVRVNIPRWKAGKGLGRLSSTGTSFSYTFNNDTFKRKNKNDKKDSEQQPDNTSGAMHDRDLEDDMDDSSGGGDIDLDSDGYARWSVPWSLSVNYSIGYGYGNFNYEKMEYNPKITQNLSFSGNIRPAKNWNFSFTASYDFNTHRLAYMNCNISRNLHCFTMRASFVPVGPYKSYNFHIGINSSMLSDLKYDKRSSLSNGVTWY
;
A
#
# COMPACT_ATOMS: atom_id res chain seq x y z
N MET A 1 5.57 -49.00 -17.31
CA MET A 1 6.42 -49.97 -18.03
C MET A 1 6.35 -49.70 -19.51
N PRO A 2 7.45 -49.78 -20.30
CA PRO A 2 8.90 -49.81 -19.98
C PRO A 2 9.61 -48.58 -20.52
N VAL A 3 10.68 -48.07 -19.97
CA VAL A 3 12.13 -48.29 -20.06
C VAL A 3 12.70 -48.50 -21.49
N ALA A 4 13.63 -47.63 -21.86
CA ALA A 4 14.85 -47.80 -22.66
C ALA A 4 15.56 -46.46 -22.76
N HIS A 5 16.71 -46.15 -22.18
CA HIS A 5 18.10 -46.49 -22.49
C HIS A 5 18.61 -46.04 -23.86
N GLY A 6 19.73 -45.28 -23.87
CA GLY A 6 20.64 -45.06 -24.96
C GLY A 6 21.40 -43.73 -24.81
N ILE A 7 22.55 -43.71 -24.12
CA ILE A 7 23.93 -43.77 -24.59
C ILE A 7 24.36 -42.58 -25.42
N GLY A 8 25.37 -41.83 -24.86
CA GLY A 8 26.14 -40.78 -25.51
C GLY A 8 27.11 -41.28 -26.54
N PRO A 9 27.94 -40.45 -27.11
CA PRO A 9 29.35 -40.45 -26.70
C PRO A 9 30.02 -39.08 -26.64
N THR A 10 30.99 -39.07 -25.73
CA THR A 10 32.16 -38.20 -25.63
C THR A 10 33.00 -38.22 -26.91
N ILE A 11 33.57 -37.06 -27.29
CA ILE A 11 34.83 -36.99 -28.00
C ILE A 11 35.62 -35.82 -27.41
N GLU A 12 36.79 -36.18 -26.84
CA GLU A 12 37.99 -35.38 -26.62
C GLU A 12 38.60 -34.98 -27.95
N ALA A 13 39.28 -33.86 -28.06
CA ALA A 13 40.72 -33.76 -28.33
C ALA A 13 41.15 -32.33 -28.58
N ASP A 14 42.18 -32.01 -27.93
CA ASP A 14 43.20 -30.96 -27.93
C ASP A 14 43.97 -30.87 -29.26
N PRO A 15 45.10 -30.10 -29.29
CA PRO A 15 45.25 -28.69 -29.66
C PRO A 15 46.28 -28.52 -30.85
N GLU A 16 46.88 -27.33 -30.94
CA GLU A 16 47.99 -26.90 -31.85
C GLU A 16 47.51 -26.32 -33.20
N THR A 17 47.98 -25.16 -33.70
CA THR A 17 49.33 -24.63 -33.79
C THR A 17 49.33 -23.18 -34.29
N LEU A 18 50.20 -22.39 -33.71
CA LEU A 18 51.10 -21.36 -34.24
C LEU A 18 50.88 -20.83 -35.68
N GLY A 19 50.93 -19.53 -35.77
CA GLY A 19 51.17 -18.79 -36.99
C GLY A 19 51.41 -17.29 -36.76
N SER A 20 52.64 -16.93 -36.35
CA SER A 20 53.18 -15.59 -36.34
C SER A 20 53.41 -15.09 -37.72
N VAL A 21 53.07 -13.85 -38.06
CA VAL A 21 53.77 -13.03 -39.02
C VAL A 21 53.79 -11.58 -38.56
N THR A 22 54.97 -11.13 -38.30
CA THR A 22 55.49 -9.77 -38.22
C THR A 22 55.32 -9.01 -39.56
N ASP A 23 55.13 -7.74 -39.54
CA ASP A 23 56.09 -6.65 -39.82
C ASP A 23 55.40 -5.40 -40.30
N THR A 24 55.80 -4.31 -39.63
CA THR A 24 56.27 -3.02 -40.13
C THR A 24 55.51 -2.32 -41.29
N ASP A 25 55.04 -1.11 -41.11
CA ASP A 25 55.78 0.06 -41.62
C ASP A 25 55.30 1.39 -41.02
N SER A 26 56.30 2.14 -40.64
CA SER A 26 56.27 3.54 -40.23
C SER A 26 56.24 4.45 -41.47
N THR A 27 55.42 5.45 -41.52
CA THR A 27 55.69 6.66 -42.34
C THR A 27 55.17 7.91 -41.57
N THR A 28 56.15 8.56 -41.06
CA THR A 28 56.23 9.96 -40.69
C THR A 28 56.00 10.82 -41.90
N ARG A 29 55.05 11.78 -41.82
CA ARG A 29 55.13 12.98 -42.72
C ARG A 29 54.73 14.22 -41.93
N GLN A 30 55.75 14.99 -41.60
CA GLN A 30 55.74 16.44 -41.43
C GLN A 30 55.43 17.17 -42.70
N ILE A 31 54.59 18.15 -42.69
CA ILE A 31 54.60 19.37 -43.55
C ILE A 31 53.79 20.41 -42.76
N ALA A 32 54.52 21.36 -42.25
CA ALA A 32 54.78 22.74 -42.67
C ALA A 32 53.57 23.71 -42.36
N THR A 33 53.90 24.58 -41.50
CA THR A 33 53.34 25.92 -41.21
C THR A 33 53.00 26.70 -42.49
N ASP A 34 51.77 27.29 -42.46
CA ASP A 34 51.61 28.54 -43.17
C ASP A 34 50.72 29.51 -42.37
N THR A 35 51.31 30.65 -42.11
CA THR A 35 50.87 31.86 -41.42
C THR A 35 50.19 32.78 -42.46
N SER A 36 48.94 33.17 -42.21
CA SER A 36 48.46 34.47 -42.64
C SER A 36 47.17 34.88 -41.96
N ALA A 37 47.27 35.77 -41.00
CA ALA A 37 46.19 36.55 -40.45
C ALA A 37 45.94 37.82 -41.29
N PRO A 38 44.74 38.25 -41.52
CA PRO A 38 44.46 39.60 -41.97
C PRO A 38 44.28 40.54 -40.78
N ARG A 39 45.13 41.53 -40.72
CA ARG A 39 45.00 42.71 -39.86
C ARG A 39 43.81 43.55 -40.32
N LEU A 40 42.92 43.88 -39.45
CA LEU A 40 41.99 45.01 -39.59
C LEU A 40 42.55 46.18 -38.80
N SER A 41 42.82 47.26 -39.55
CA SER A 41 43.33 48.54 -39.13
C SER A 41 42.26 49.35 -38.33
N LEU A 42 42.64 49.86 -37.19
CA LEU A 42 41.98 50.93 -36.46
C LEU A 42 42.39 52.29 -37.03
N PRO A 43 41.46 53.26 -37.09
CA PRO A 43 41.87 54.65 -37.42
C PRO A 43 42.24 55.38 -36.14
N SER A 44 43.34 56.15 -36.23
CA SER A 44 43.88 57.05 -35.17
C SER A 44 42.99 58.28 -34.96
N PRO A 45 42.95 58.83 -33.75
CA PRO A 45 42.18 60.04 -33.47
C PRO A 45 42.99 61.29 -33.71
N ASP A 46 42.31 62.23 -34.30
CA ASP A 46 42.86 63.58 -34.58
C ASP A 46 43.02 64.39 -33.24
N ARG A 47 44.18 65.09 -33.25
CA ARG A 47 44.69 65.97 -32.20
C ARG A 47 43.97 67.31 -32.23
N VAL A 48 43.21 67.69 -31.26
CA VAL A 48 42.76 69.09 -31.04
C VAL A 48 43.44 69.62 -29.80
N GLN A 49 44.08 70.77 -29.95
CA GLN A 49 44.86 71.48 -28.96
C GLN A 49 44.04 72.18 -27.92
N SER A 50 44.50 72.10 -26.63
CA SER A 50 43.92 72.75 -25.47
C SER A 50 44.35 74.21 -25.40
N PRO A 51 43.53 75.07 -24.78
CA PRO A 51 43.99 76.24 -24.09
C PRO A 51 44.03 76.00 -22.58
N ALA A 52 45.02 76.62 -21.92
CA ALA A 52 45.34 76.50 -20.54
C ALA A 52 44.26 77.11 -19.57
N PRO A 53 44.03 76.49 -18.41
CA PRO A 53 43.10 77.02 -17.40
C PRO A 53 43.72 77.96 -16.39
N GLU A 54 43.00 78.96 -16.09
CA GLU A 54 43.26 79.86 -14.89
C GLU A 54 42.77 79.15 -13.56
N PRO A 55 43.41 79.49 -12.42
CA PRO A 55 43.09 78.83 -11.13
C PRO A 55 41.79 79.35 -10.53
N ARG A 56 40.76 78.63 -10.43
CA ARG A 56 39.57 78.92 -9.62
C ARG A 56 39.55 78.03 -8.39
N GLY A 57 39.32 78.61 -7.24
CA GLY A 57 39.35 78.09 -5.91
C GLY A 57 38.51 76.79 -5.70
N ARG A 58 39.07 75.88 -4.98
CA ARG A 58 38.49 74.64 -4.50
C ARG A 58 37.24 74.94 -3.64
N ARG A 59 36.05 74.79 -4.25
CA ARG A 59 34.82 74.76 -3.50
C ARG A 59 34.68 73.30 -3.06
N ILE A 60 34.83 73.01 -1.80
CA ILE A 60 34.55 71.73 -1.20
C ILE A 60 33.03 71.52 -1.30
N VAL A 61 32.62 70.79 -2.31
CA VAL A 61 31.25 70.30 -2.39
C VAL A 61 31.14 69.12 -1.39
N ARG A 62 30.51 69.39 -0.23
CA ARG A 62 30.04 68.31 0.67
C ARG A 62 29.05 67.46 -0.11
N GLN A 63 29.48 66.27 -0.54
CA GLN A 63 28.55 65.28 -0.98
C GLN A 63 27.63 64.93 0.18
N LYS A 64 26.33 65.17 0.01
CA LYS A 64 25.29 64.69 0.90
C LYS A 64 25.31 63.16 0.83
N ILE A 65 25.53 62.54 1.94
CA ILE A 65 25.45 61.08 2.07
C ILE A 65 23.96 60.75 2.01
N ASP A 66 23.45 60.37 0.86
CA ASP A 66 22.08 59.89 0.69
C ASP A 66 22.09 58.37 0.85
N LEU A 67 21.86 57.87 2.05
CA LEU A 67 21.41 56.53 2.36
C LEU A 67 19.89 56.55 2.45
N ASP A 68 19.21 55.58 1.85
CA ASP A 68 17.74 55.50 1.83
C ASP A 68 17.14 55.26 3.22
N ASN A 69 17.91 54.68 4.15
CA ASN A 69 17.52 54.39 5.52
C ASN A 69 18.60 54.79 6.51
N SER A 70 18.23 54.93 7.80
CA SER A 70 19.18 55.18 8.89
C SER A 70 19.92 53.90 9.25
N VAL A 71 21.21 53.97 9.48
CA VAL A 71 22.02 52.89 10.02
C VAL A 71 21.99 52.96 11.54
N THR A 72 21.48 51.96 12.21
CA THR A 72 21.54 51.82 13.67
C THR A 72 22.61 50.80 14.05
N PHE A 73 23.39 51.12 15.07
CA PHE A 73 24.44 50.24 15.56
C PHE A 73 24.49 50.22 17.06
N ALA A 74 24.85 49.08 17.62
CA ALA A 74 24.99 48.84 19.05
C ALA A 74 26.09 47.81 19.30
N ALA A 75 26.67 47.79 20.46
CA ALA A 75 27.59 46.76 20.91
C ALA A 75 27.40 46.50 22.40
N LYS A 76 27.72 45.27 22.85
CA LYS A 76 27.55 44.87 24.25
C LYS A 76 28.65 45.47 25.15
N ASP A 77 29.90 45.49 24.70
CA ASP A 77 31.01 45.90 25.53
C ASP A 77 31.36 47.36 25.29
N SER A 78 31.68 47.78 24.05
CA SER A 78 32.06 49.17 23.78
C SER A 78 31.81 49.60 22.34
N VAL A 79 31.47 50.87 22.14
CA VAL A 79 31.44 51.53 20.84
C VAL A 79 32.39 52.72 20.88
N ILE A 80 33.41 52.74 20.03
CA ILE A 80 34.43 53.77 19.93
C ILE A 80 34.20 54.50 18.62
N LEU A 81 33.95 55.81 18.70
CA LEU A 81 33.85 56.70 17.56
C LEU A 81 35.13 57.50 17.43
N ILE A 82 35.79 57.45 16.27
CA ILE A 82 36.99 58.22 15.97
C ILE A 82 36.60 59.24 14.92
N GLY A 83 36.58 60.48 15.39
CA GLY A 83 36.16 61.61 14.58
C GLY A 83 34.70 61.53 14.19
N ARG A 84 34.38 61.76 12.90
CA ARG A 84 33.07 61.59 12.30
C ARG A 84 33.12 60.52 11.23
N ASP A 85 34.19 59.74 11.10
CA ASP A 85 34.56 58.97 9.95
C ASP A 85 34.52 57.48 10.23
N SER A 86 34.80 57.07 11.47
CA SER A 86 34.91 55.64 11.81
C SER A 86 34.25 55.31 13.15
N ALA A 87 33.57 54.15 13.18
CA ALA A 87 32.99 53.53 14.37
C ALA A 87 33.51 52.10 14.52
N PHE A 88 33.99 51.78 15.74
CA PHE A 88 34.46 50.45 16.12
C PHE A 88 33.55 49.90 17.22
N MET A 89 33.11 48.69 17.05
CA MET A 89 32.22 47.99 17.98
C MET A 89 32.88 46.70 18.43
N TYR A 90 32.90 46.47 19.73
CA TYR A 90 33.52 45.32 20.39
C TYR A 90 32.53 44.62 21.30
N GLY A 91 32.63 43.28 21.38
CA GLY A 91 31.78 42.43 22.20
C GLY A 91 30.35 42.37 21.69
N THR A 92 30.12 41.56 20.66
CA THR A 92 28.81 41.37 20.02
C THR A 92 28.22 42.68 19.48
N GLY A 93 28.87 43.23 18.44
CA GLY A 93 28.38 44.38 17.69
C GLY A 93 27.19 43.98 16.82
N ASN A 94 26.19 44.87 16.76
CA ASN A 94 25.02 44.72 15.89
C ASN A 94 24.88 46.00 15.03
N VAL A 95 24.75 45.82 13.74
CA VAL A 95 24.50 46.91 12.78
C VAL A 95 23.25 46.57 11.98
N LYS A 96 22.27 47.47 11.96
CA LYS A 96 21.03 47.31 11.25
C LYS A 96 20.78 48.43 10.25
N TYR A 97 20.42 48.04 9.01
CA TYR A 97 20.11 48.95 7.91
C TYR A 97 18.91 48.40 7.12
N GLY A 98 17.72 48.95 7.31
CA GLY A 98 16.49 48.45 6.73
C GLY A 98 16.25 47.00 7.15
N ASP A 99 16.13 46.10 6.18
CA ASP A 99 15.93 44.65 6.39
C ASP A 99 17.26 43.88 6.55
N ILE A 100 18.40 44.59 6.55
CA ILE A 100 19.74 43.99 6.69
C ILE A 100 20.16 44.09 8.13
N GLN A 101 20.67 43.03 8.70
CA GLN A 101 21.27 42.95 10.02
C GLN A 101 22.64 42.27 9.93
N LEU A 102 23.64 42.84 10.63
CA LEU A 102 24.98 42.27 10.76
C LEU A 102 25.37 42.19 12.22
N ASP A 103 25.62 40.99 12.69
CA ASP A 103 26.09 40.70 14.05
C ASP A 103 27.49 40.11 14.00
N ALA A 104 28.41 40.59 14.82
CA ALA A 104 29.77 40.04 14.92
C ALA A 104 30.46 40.41 16.24
N ALA A 105 31.50 39.67 16.63
CA ALA A 105 32.30 40.00 17.80
C ALA A 105 32.99 41.36 17.67
N GLN A 106 33.48 41.69 16.48
CA GLN A 106 34.12 42.96 16.17
C GLN A 106 33.62 43.50 14.85
N ILE A 107 33.17 44.78 14.86
CA ILE A 107 32.68 45.46 13.65
C ILE A 107 33.39 46.82 13.56
N GLU A 108 33.95 47.08 12.39
CA GLU A 108 34.53 48.36 11.99
C GLU A 108 33.65 48.97 10.90
N MET A 109 33.21 50.22 11.10
CA MET A 109 32.40 50.94 10.13
C MET A 109 33.12 52.22 9.70
N ASN A 110 33.25 52.41 8.38
CA ASN A 110 33.69 53.66 7.79
C ASN A 110 32.46 54.42 7.28
N LEU A 111 32.16 55.55 7.95
CA LEU A 111 30.97 56.35 7.69
C LEU A 111 31.09 57.17 6.39
N ASN A 112 32.34 57.54 5.97
CA ASN A 112 32.54 58.26 4.72
C ASN A 112 32.30 57.39 3.48
N ASP A 113 32.80 56.17 3.51
CA ASP A 113 32.70 55.21 2.40
C ASP A 113 31.43 54.33 2.47
N ASN A 114 30.64 54.46 3.57
CA ASN A 114 29.47 53.61 3.85
C ASN A 114 29.83 52.12 3.87
N THR A 115 31.03 51.77 4.33
CA THR A 115 31.51 50.40 4.39
C THR A 115 31.57 49.90 5.82
N VAL A 116 31.24 48.62 5.99
CA VAL A 116 31.40 47.88 7.23
C VAL A 116 32.32 46.70 7.00
N TYR A 117 33.19 46.41 7.95
CA TYR A 117 34.03 45.22 8.02
C TYR A 117 33.72 44.52 9.35
N ALA A 118 33.50 43.22 9.29
CA ALA A 118 33.16 42.41 10.45
C ALA A 118 34.03 41.15 10.52
N VAL A 119 34.44 40.78 11.73
CA VAL A 119 35.30 39.64 12.02
C VAL A 119 34.98 39.04 13.40
N GLY A 120 35.15 37.71 13.52
CA GLY A 120 35.12 37.02 14.81
C GLY A 120 36.42 37.24 15.59
N THR A 121 36.43 36.94 16.88
CA THR A 121 37.62 36.96 17.74
C THR A 121 38.03 35.54 18.10
N PRO A 122 39.34 35.19 17.99
CA PRO A 122 39.80 33.86 18.41
C PRO A 122 39.78 33.77 19.95
N ASP A 123 39.33 32.64 20.47
CA ASP A 123 39.44 32.30 21.90
C ASP A 123 40.87 31.81 22.25
N THR A 124 41.08 31.42 23.51
CA THR A 124 42.36 30.91 24.00
C THR A 124 42.80 29.60 23.35
N ALA A 125 41.91 28.89 22.74
CA ALA A 125 42.17 27.62 21.99
C ALA A 125 42.32 27.88 20.47
N GLY A 126 42.21 29.15 20.00
CA GLY A 126 42.29 29.53 18.59
C GLY A 126 40.98 29.34 17.82
N VAL A 127 39.89 29.00 18.49
CA VAL A 127 38.56 28.84 17.86
C VAL A 127 37.91 30.23 17.69
N MET A 128 37.47 30.56 16.48
CA MET A 128 36.80 31.83 16.18
C MET A 128 35.43 31.91 16.84
N GLN A 129 35.25 32.81 17.78
CA GLN A 129 33.99 33.11 18.47
C GLN A 129 33.36 34.37 17.90
N GLY A 130 32.01 34.43 17.93
CA GLY A 130 31.26 35.60 17.44
C GLY A 130 31.51 35.91 15.97
N ARG A 131 31.53 34.87 15.12
CA ARG A 131 31.68 35.01 13.67
C ARG A 131 30.61 35.96 13.12
N PRO A 132 30.92 36.78 12.10
CA PRO A 132 29.94 37.62 11.45
C PRO A 132 28.74 36.80 10.92
N VAL A 133 27.55 37.26 11.30
CA VAL A 133 26.28 36.74 10.78
C VAL A 133 25.56 37.87 10.06
N PHE A 134 25.40 37.75 8.78
CA PHE A 134 24.69 38.69 7.92
C PHE A 134 23.32 38.14 7.60
N SER A 135 22.28 38.82 8.00
CA SER A 135 20.89 38.44 7.77
C SER A 135 20.25 39.38 6.76
N GLU A 136 19.69 38.87 5.70
CA GLU A 136 18.95 39.58 4.66
C GLU A 136 17.79 38.73 4.12
N GLY A 137 16.58 39.27 4.08
CA GLY A 137 15.41 38.57 3.54
C GLY A 137 15.06 37.26 4.26
N GLY A 138 15.41 37.13 5.55
CA GLY A 138 15.19 35.93 6.33
C GLY A 138 16.20 34.82 6.12
N THR A 139 17.28 35.04 5.39
CA THR A 139 18.40 34.10 5.20
C THR A 139 19.64 34.60 5.93
N ASP A 140 20.29 33.73 6.68
CA ASP A 140 21.50 34.02 7.44
C ASP A 140 22.75 33.52 6.71
N TYR A 141 23.79 34.33 6.71
CA TYR A 141 25.10 34.06 6.14
C TYR A 141 26.15 34.19 7.25
N GLU A 142 26.57 33.07 7.78
CA GLU A 142 27.66 33.00 8.74
C GLU A 142 29.01 33.02 8.02
N ALA A 143 29.96 33.80 8.41
CA ALA A 143 31.22 33.98 7.73
C ALA A 143 32.42 34.14 8.69
N ASN A 144 33.65 33.96 8.20
CA ASN A 144 34.84 34.27 8.95
C ASN A 144 35.13 35.75 8.91
N THR A 145 35.03 36.36 7.73
CA THR A 145 35.17 37.82 7.58
C THR A 145 34.19 38.34 6.53
N MET A 146 33.73 39.56 6.72
CA MET A 146 32.78 40.20 5.82
C MET A 146 33.09 41.67 5.61
N ARG A 147 32.99 42.12 4.37
CA ARG A 147 33.04 43.54 4.01
C ARG A 147 31.81 43.88 3.19
N TYR A 148 31.05 44.87 3.61
CA TYR A 148 29.80 45.27 2.94
C TYR A 148 29.71 46.77 2.79
N ASN A 149 29.15 47.25 1.68
CA ASN A 149 28.94 48.68 1.41
C ASN A 149 27.43 48.94 1.31
N PHE A 150 26.89 49.71 2.25
CA PHE A 150 25.48 50.02 2.37
C PHE A 150 24.92 50.83 1.19
N LYS A 151 25.73 51.69 0.58
CA LYS A 151 25.32 52.53 -0.55
C LYS A 151 25.22 51.75 -1.85
N SER A 152 26.23 50.91 -2.17
CA SER A 152 26.25 50.11 -3.38
C SER A 152 25.56 48.74 -3.22
N ARG A 153 25.20 48.38 -1.98
CA ARG A 153 24.65 47.07 -1.61
C ARG A 153 25.53 45.88 -2.02
N LYS A 154 26.82 46.10 -2.25
CA LYS A 154 27.79 45.09 -2.62
C LYS A 154 28.62 44.65 -1.42
N GLY A 155 28.93 43.34 -1.41
CA GLY A 155 29.75 42.78 -0.33
C GLY A 155 30.70 41.69 -0.81
N ILE A 156 31.77 41.51 -0.04
CA ILE A 156 32.71 40.38 -0.18
C ILE A 156 32.72 39.65 1.15
N ILE A 157 32.52 38.32 1.10
CA ILE A 157 32.37 37.48 2.27
C ILE A 157 33.33 36.29 2.08
N HIS A 158 34.11 36.00 3.12
CA HIS A 158 35.07 34.90 3.14
C HIS A 158 34.56 33.77 4.04
N ASP A 159 34.69 32.55 3.57
CA ASP A 159 34.32 31.30 4.27
C ASP A 159 32.88 31.35 4.78
N VAL A 160 31.94 31.56 3.87
CA VAL A 160 30.53 31.68 4.19
C VAL A 160 29.85 30.33 4.24
N VAL A 161 28.99 30.16 5.26
CA VAL A 161 28.05 29.06 5.38
C VAL A 161 26.63 29.63 5.41
N THR A 162 25.78 29.12 4.51
CA THR A 162 24.37 29.53 4.45
C THR A 162 23.49 28.35 4.17
N GLN A 163 22.33 28.32 4.80
CA GLN A 163 21.33 27.31 4.52
C GLN A 163 20.50 27.70 3.30
N GLN A 164 20.39 26.79 2.33
CA GLN A 164 19.61 26.98 1.10
C GLN A 164 18.74 25.75 0.85
N GLY A 165 17.43 25.91 1.05
CA GLY A 165 16.51 24.77 1.02
C GLY A 165 16.82 23.75 2.14
N GLU A 166 16.91 22.48 1.79
CA GLU A 166 17.27 21.40 2.72
C GLU A 166 18.78 21.27 2.97
N GLY A 167 19.62 22.03 2.24
CA GLY A 167 21.06 21.88 2.29
C GLY A 167 21.81 23.12 2.74
N TYR A 168 23.12 22.97 2.92
CA TYR A 168 24.08 24.00 3.32
C TYR A 168 25.05 24.24 2.18
N LEU A 169 25.25 25.52 1.84
CA LEU A 169 26.26 25.96 0.92
C LEU A 169 27.42 26.58 1.70
N HIS A 170 28.59 25.95 1.61
CA HIS A 170 29.84 26.51 2.12
C HIS A 170 30.59 27.08 0.92
N SER A 171 31.12 28.27 1.00
CA SER A 171 31.98 28.83 -0.05
C SER A 171 33.17 29.60 0.49
N GLY A 172 34.34 29.45 -0.11
CA GLY A 172 35.55 30.10 0.30
C GLY A 172 35.52 31.63 0.05
N LEU A 173 34.98 32.04 -1.10
CA LEU A 173 34.84 33.45 -1.45
C LEU A 173 33.47 33.69 -2.08
N THR A 174 32.69 34.59 -1.48
CA THR A 174 31.38 35.01 -1.99
C THR A 174 31.33 36.49 -2.22
N LYS A 175 30.86 36.91 -3.40
CA LYS A 175 30.63 38.31 -3.76
C LYS A 175 29.13 38.54 -3.92
N LYS A 176 28.56 39.41 -3.09
CA LYS A 176 27.19 39.90 -3.26
C LYS A 176 27.16 41.03 -4.28
N ALA A 177 26.29 40.95 -5.26
CA ALA A 177 25.98 42.02 -6.20
C ALA A 177 24.82 42.89 -5.69
N ASP A 178 24.52 43.98 -6.39
CA ASP A 178 23.48 44.94 -6.03
C ASP A 178 22.03 44.42 -6.30
N ASP A 179 21.90 43.33 -7.08
CA ASP A 179 20.62 42.71 -7.51
C ASP A 179 20.23 41.47 -6.68
N GLU A 180 20.70 41.39 -5.41
CA GLU A 180 20.49 40.20 -4.54
C GLU A 180 21.12 38.92 -5.08
N THR A 181 21.98 39.00 -6.07
CA THR A 181 22.70 37.88 -6.64
C THR A 181 24.03 37.68 -5.92
N TYR A 182 24.34 36.46 -5.59
CA TYR A 182 25.60 36.04 -4.99
C TYR A 182 26.43 35.24 -6.01
N TYR A 183 27.68 35.60 -6.19
CA TYR A 183 28.67 34.84 -6.97
C TYR A 183 29.66 34.24 -5.99
N PHE A 184 29.94 32.95 -6.14
CA PHE A 184 30.84 32.26 -5.23
C PHE A 184 31.87 31.39 -5.97
N GLU A 185 33.00 31.19 -5.33
CA GLU A 185 34.08 30.29 -5.75
C GLU A 185 34.36 29.25 -4.66
N ASN A 186 34.80 28.04 -5.09
CA ASN A 186 35.09 26.93 -4.20
C ASN A 186 33.93 26.59 -3.27
N GLY A 187 32.72 26.44 -3.88
CA GLY A 187 31.52 26.09 -3.14
C GLY A 187 31.48 24.60 -2.83
N LYS A 188 30.96 24.24 -1.65
CA LYS A 188 30.60 22.89 -1.25
C LYS A 188 29.11 22.90 -0.90
N TYR A 189 28.30 22.17 -1.63
CA TYR A 189 26.88 22.03 -1.32
C TYR A 189 26.62 20.63 -0.77
N THR A 190 26.00 20.54 0.39
CA THR A 190 25.66 19.31 1.09
C THR A 190 24.32 19.40 1.78
N THR A 191 23.60 18.28 1.88
CA THR A 191 22.41 18.14 2.74
C THR A 191 22.74 17.43 4.06
N CYS A 192 24.04 17.25 4.36
CA CYS A 192 24.50 16.76 5.64
C CYS A 192 24.43 17.88 6.68
N ASP A 193 23.91 17.61 7.86
CA ASP A 193 23.80 18.54 8.98
C ASP A 193 25.13 18.67 9.75
N ASP A 194 26.10 17.77 9.52
CA ASP A 194 27.48 17.98 9.97
C ASP A 194 28.16 19.01 9.09
N ARG A 195 28.23 20.25 9.62
CA ARG A 195 28.74 21.41 8.89
C ARG A 195 30.25 21.37 8.72
N ASP A 196 30.99 20.87 9.69
CA ASP A 196 32.46 20.89 9.70
C ASP A 196 33.06 19.74 8.87
N CYS A 197 32.48 18.55 8.95
CA CYS A 197 32.91 17.38 8.22
C CYS A 197 31.77 16.68 7.48
N PRO A 198 31.20 17.28 6.42
CA PRO A 198 30.10 16.67 5.71
C PRO A 198 30.50 15.35 5.06
N HIS A 199 29.71 14.29 5.30
CA HIS A 199 29.98 12.95 4.76
C HIS A 199 29.98 12.92 3.22
N PHE A 200 29.28 13.84 2.59
CA PHE A 200 29.33 14.05 1.15
C PHE A 200 29.03 15.51 0.81
N TYR A 201 29.56 15.97 -0.31
CA TYR A 201 29.27 17.30 -0.85
C TYR A 201 29.54 17.36 -2.37
N PHE A 202 28.82 18.23 -3.02
CA PHE A 202 29.16 18.66 -4.37
C PHE A 202 30.20 19.75 -4.30
N GLN A 203 31.40 19.47 -4.82
CA GLN A 203 32.43 20.48 -5.00
C GLN A 203 32.10 21.30 -6.24
N ILE A 204 31.85 22.60 -6.05
CA ILE A 204 31.47 23.55 -7.10
C ILE A 204 32.66 24.51 -7.32
N THR A 205 33.14 24.62 -8.55
CA THR A 205 34.27 25.53 -8.84
C THR A 205 33.85 26.99 -8.74
N LYS A 206 32.78 27.34 -9.43
CA LYS A 206 32.17 28.68 -9.44
C LYS A 206 30.65 28.56 -9.53
N GLY A 207 29.93 29.48 -8.90
CA GLY A 207 28.46 29.48 -8.96
C GLY A 207 27.87 30.87 -8.85
N LYS A 208 26.64 30.96 -9.35
CA LYS A 208 25.74 32.10 -9.18
C LYS A 208 24.51 31.66 -8.42
N MET A 209 24.20 32.28 -7.32
CA MET A 209 23.05 31.96 -6.47
C MET A 209 22.10 33.14 -6.40
N ARG A 210 20.81 32.87 -6.51
CA ARG A 210 19.71 33.77 -6.20
C ARG A 210 18.93 33.15 -5.03
N PRO A 211 19.03 33.69 -3.82
CA PRO A 211 18.42 33.14 -2.61
C PRO A 211 16.93 32.85 -2.80
N GLY A 212 16.45 31.68 -2.37
CA GLY A 212 15.06 31.26 -2.52
C GLY A 212 14.59 30.97 -3.95
N LYS A 213 15.46 31.12 -4.95
CA LYS A 213 15.13 30.86 -6.38
C LYS A 213 15.92 29.73 -6.96
N ASP A 214 17.24 29.94 -7.16
CA ASP A 214 18.08 28.94 -7.84
C ASP A 214 19.58 29.13 -7.59
N VAL A 215 20.34 28.07 -7.91
CA VAL A 215 21.80 28.10 -8.04
C VAL A 215 22.19 27.57 -9.41
N VAL A 216 22.96 28.34 -10.15
CA VAL A 216 23.63 27.92 -11.39
C VAL A 216 25.10 27.69 -11.09
N THR A 217 25.62 26.51 -11.40
CA THR A 217 27.01 26.15 -11.13
C THR A 217 27.79 25.92 -12.41
N GLY A 218 29.08 26.23 -12.36
CA GLY A 218 30.06 25.75 -13.34
C GLY A 218 30.40 24.27 -13.08
N PRO A 219 31.59 23.80 -13.47
CA PRO A 219 32.00 22.42 -13.25
C PRO A 219 31.86 22.00 -11.80
N THR A 220 31.18 20.87 -11.61
CA THR A 220 30.79 20.35 -10.28
C THR A 220 31.03 18.86 -10.26
N TYR A 221 31.59 18.35 -9.14
CA TYR A 221 31.79 16.91 -8.95
C TYR A 221 31.42 16.50 -7.52
N LEU A 222 31.03 15.24 -7.38
CA LEU A 222 30.61 14.68 -6.09
C LEU A 222 31.84 14.16 -5.32
N VAL A 223 31.94 14.55 -4.05
CA VAL A 223 32.92 14.02 -3.09
C VAL A 223 32.18 13.24 -2.01
N LEU A 224 32.61 12.01 -1.76
CA LEU A 224 32.04 11.11 -0.75
C LEU A 224 33.15 10.71 0.24
N ALA A 225 32.96 10.98 1.52
CA ALA A 225 33.93 10.69 2.58
C ALA A 225 35.34 11.22 2.25
N GLY A 226 35.43 12.42 1.62
CA GLY A 226 36.68 13.04 1.21
C GLY A 226 37.28 12.52 -0.12
N LEU A 227 36.69 11.49 -0.74
CA LEU A 227 37.15 10.93 -2.01
C LEU A 227 36.33 11.50 -3.17
N PRO A 228 36.94 12.15 -4.18
CA PRO A 228 36.23 12.60 -5.37
C PRO A 228 35.79 11.40 -6.22
N LEU A 229 34.50 11.37 -6.52
CA LEU A 229 33.93 10.36 -7.40
C LEU A 229 33.99 10.81 -8.86
N PRO A 230 34.03 9.88 -9.85
CA PRO A 230 34.05 10.19 -11.27
C PRO A 230 32.68 10.67 -11.79
N LEU A 231 31.87 11.24 -10.91
CA LEU A 231 30.58 11.87 -11.21
C LEU A 231 30.78 13.38 -11.28
N ALA A 232 31.05 13.90 -12.49
CA ALA A 232 31.27 15.30 -12.74
C ALA A 232 30.28 15.83 -13.79
N LEU A 233 29.76 17.02 -13.53
CA LEU A 233 28.87 17.76 -14.43
C LEU A 233 29.59 19.02 -14.91
N PRO A 234 29.53 19.35 -16.19
CA PRO A 234 30.18 20.57 -16.71
C PRO A 234 29.47 21.85 -16.23
N PHE A 235 28.19 21.76 -15.93
CA PHE A 235 27.37 22.79 -15.31
C PHE A 235 26.18 22.15 -14.58
N GLY A 236 25.62 22.85 -13.58
CA GLY A 236 24.44 22.42 -12.86
C GLY A 236 23.44 23.57 -12.70
N TYR A 237 22.16 23.22 -12.62
CA TYR A 237 21.07 24.13 -12.30
C TYR A 237 20.24 23.49 -11.19
N PHE A 238 20.19 24.14 -10.02
CA PHE A 238 19.49 23.65 -8.84
C PHE A 238 18.43 24.69 -8.44
N PRO A 239 17.15 24.46 -8.69
CA PRO A 239 16.08 25.34 -8.23
C PRO A 239 15.79 25.08 -6.74
N PHE A 240 15.65 26.14 -5.94
CA PHE A 240 15.26 26.08 -4.54
C PHE A 240 13.77 26.38 -4.32
N SER A 241 12.95 26.06 -5.29
CA SER A 241 11.53 26.31 -5.21
C SER A 241 10.86 25.28 -4.27
N GLU A 242 10.06 25.75 -3.32
CA GLU A 242 9.17 24.91 -2.52
C GLU A 242 8.02 24.31 -3.34
N SER A 243 7.85 24.73 -4.58
CA SER A 243 6.84 24.22 -5.50
C SER A 243 7.38 23.07 -6.35
N TYR A 244 6.54 22.11 -6.65
CA TYR A 244 6.85 21.03 -7.58
C TYR A 244 7.25 21.59 -8.95
N GLN A 245 8.40 21.15 -9.46
CA GLN A 245 8.92 21.56 -10.77
C GLN A 245 9.15 20.37 -11.68
N SER A 246 8.94 20.61 -12.99
CA SER A 246 9.25 19.61 -14.01
C SER A 246 10.75 19.44 -14.18
N GLY A 247 11.21 18.21 -14.44
CA GLY A 247 12.63 17.91 -14.54
C GLY A 247 12.93 16.52 -15.08
N ILE A 248 14.20 16.25 -15.33
CA ILE A 248 14.72 14.96 -15.79
C ILE A 248 14.84 14.03 -14.60
N LEU A 249 14.34 12.80 -14.74
CA LEU A 249 14.53 11.70 -13.80
C LEU A 249 15.79 10.93 -14.19
N VAL A 250 16.74 10.83 -13.28
CA VAL A 250 18.00 10.12 -13.51
C VAL A 250 17.77 8.62 -13.48
N PRO A 251 18.21 7.87 -14.52
CA PRO A 251 18.00 6.42 -14.53
C PRO A 251 18.85 5.71 -13.46
N THR A 252 18.29 4.65 -12.91
CA THR A 252 19.04 3.67 -12.12
C THR A 252 19.67 2.64 -13.04
N PHE A 253 20.84 2.15 -12.71
CA PHE A 253 21.57 1.14 -13.47
C PHE A 253 21.75 -0.15 -12.67
N GLY A 254 21.89 -1.26 -13.36
CA GLY A 254 22.12 -2.55 -12.75
C GLY A 254 22.36 -3.64 -13.79
N ASP A 255 22.40 -4.88 -13.32
CA ASP A 255 22.58 -6.06 -14.17
C ASP A 255 21.48 -7.11 -13.88
N ASP A 256 20.99 -7.75 -14.92
CA ASP A 256 20.10 -8.90 -14.86
C ASP A 256 20.71 -10.06 -15.65
N TYR A 257 20.76 -11.24 -15.05
CA TYR A 257 21.37 -12.41 -15.65
C TYR A 257 20.80 -12.76 -17.04
N ASN A 258 19.50 -12.64 -17.22
CA ASN A 258 18.81 -13.03 -18.44
C ASN A 258 18.78 -11.92 -19.49
N ARG A 259 18.79 -10.63 -19.08
CA ARG A 259 18.57 -9.46 -19.96
C ARG A 259 19.82 -8.60 -20.14
N GLY A 260 20.87 -8.84 -19.35
CA GLY A 260 22.11 -8.07 -19.35
C GLY A 260 22.06 -6.79 -18.52
N PHE A 261 22.96 -5.87 -18.76
CA PHE A 261 22.95 -4.57 -18.09
C PHE A 261 21.71 -3.77 -18.45
N TYR A 262 21.22 -2.98 -17.51
CA TYR A 262 20.04 -2.15 -17.72
C TYR A 262 20.19 -0.73 -17.18
N LEU A 263 19.39 0.16 -17.77
CA LEU A 263 19.02 1.45 -17.24
C LEU A 263 17.51 1.44 -17.04
N SER A 264 17.02 1.77 -15.86
CA SER A 264 15.59 1.80 -15.54
C SER A 264 15.19 3.08 -14.84
N ASP A 265 13.89 3.41 -14.89
CA ASP A 265 13.25 4.55 -14.22
C ASP A 265 13.77 5.93 -14.66
N GLY A 266 14.61 6.00 -15.72
CA GLY A 266 15.02 7.25 -16.35
C GLY A 266 13.89 7.86 -17.17
N GLY A 267 13.78 9.22 -17.17
CA GLY A 267 12.72 9.85 -17.92
C GLY A 267 12.52 11.33 -17.64
N TYR A 268 11.26 11.76 -17.64
CA TYR A 268 10.89 13.15 -17.40
C TYR A 268 9.67 13.27 -16.50
N TYR A 269 9.79 14.08 -15.46
CA TYR A 269 8.71 14.45 -14.56
C TYR A 269 8.07 15.76 -15.00
N LEU A 270 6.76 15.76 -15.14
CA LEU A 270 5.93 16.90 -15.51
C LEU A 270 5.09 17.32 -14.31
N ALA A 271 5.40 18.44 -13.72
CA ALA A 271 4.54 19.12 -12.75
C ALA A 271 3.46 19.90 -13.51
N ILE A 272 2.30 19.26 -13.75
CA ILE A 272 1.23 19.86 -14.57
C ILE A 272 0.56 21.02 -13.80
N ASN A 273 0.22 20.77 -12.52
CA ASN A 273 -0.34 21.76 -11.60
C ASN A 273 -0.27 21.24 -10.15
N ASP A 274 -0.67 22.06 -9.18
CA ASP A 274 -0.64 21.72 -7.74
C ASP A 274 -1.45 20.48 -7.36
N ASN A 275 -2.29 19.95 -8.24
CA ASN A 275 -3.15 18.80 -7.97
C ASN A 275 -2.82 17.56 -8.79
N VAL A 276 -2.01 17.68 -9.85
CA VAL A 276 -1.75 16.58 -10.80
C VAL A 276 -0.31 16.63 -11.28
N ASP A 277 0.37 15.51 -11.21
CA ASP A 277 1.69 15.28 -11.80
C ASP A 277 1.66 14.19 -12.87
N LEU A 278 2.76 14.06 -13.63
CA LEU A 278 2.96 12.98 -14.59
C LEU A 278 4.45 12.66 -14.70
N ALA A 279 4.83 11.44 -14.39
CA ALA A 279 6.17 10.92 -14.64
C ALA A 279 6.14 9.96 -15.83
N LEU A 280 6.94 10.27 -16.85
CA LEU A 280 7.18 9.40 -18.01
C LEU A 280 8.56 8.78 -17.85
N THR A 281 8.63 7.47 -17.65
CA THR A 281 9.88 6.75 -17.43
C THR A 281 10.06 5.63 -18.42
N GLY A 282 11.33 5.27 -18.68
CA GLY A 282 11.69 4.17 -19.57
C GLY A 282 12.72 3.25 -18.93
N GLU A 283 12.79 2.04 -19.47
CA GLU A 283 13.82 1.05 -19.13
C GLU A 283 14.36 0.41 -20.40
N ILE A 284 15.65 0.16 -20.45
CA ILE A 284 16.33 -0.50 -21.56
C ILE A 284 17.35 -1.50 -21.03
N TYR A 285 17.51 -2.59 -21.76
CA TYR A 285 18.41 -3.70 -21.43
C TYR A 285 19.33 -4.02 -22.61
N THR A 286 20.57 -4.41 -22.35
CA THR A 286 21.56 -4.68 -23.40
C THR A 286 21.18 -5.83 -24.36
N LYS A 287 20.38 -6.81 -23.90
CA LYS A 287 19.88 -7.91 -24.76
C LYS A 287 18.59 -7.56 -25.52
N GLY A 288 18.19 -6.28 -25.56
CA GLY A 288 17.11 -5.78 -26.41
C GLY A 288 15.72 -5.73 -25.75
N SER A 289 15.58 -6.06 -24.49
CA SER A 289 14.36 -5.80 -23.72
C SER A 289 14.22 -4.29 -23.47
N TRP A 290 13.00 -3.79 -23.44
CA TRP A 290 12.73 -2.40 -23.11
C TRP A 290 11.30 -2.21 -22.53
N GLY A 291 11.10 -1.15 -21.81
CA GLY A 291 9.82 -0.79 -21.21
C GLY A 291 9.57 0.71 -21.19
N LEU A 292 8.31 1.09 -21.08
CA LEU A 292 7.84 2.46 -20.88
C LEU A 292 6.81 2.47 -19.76
N ALA A 293 6.87 3.47 -18.92
CA ALA A 293 5.90 3.69 -17.86
C ALA A 293 5.44 5.15 -17.83
N ALA A 294 4.16 5.34 -17.62
CA ALA A 294 3.55 6.64 -17.33
C ALA A 294 2.87 6.52 -15.95
N ARG A 295 3.27 7.36 -15.01
CA ARG A 295 2.74 7.40 -13.63
C ARG A 295 2.24 8.80 -13.34
N SER A 296 1.04 8.91 -12.82
CA SER A 296 0.42 10.18 -12.44
C SER A 296 -0.16 10.06 -11.05
N THR A 297 0.12 11.03 -10.21
CA THR A 297 -0.51 11.20 -8.91
C THR A 297 -1.41 12.43 -8.95
N TYR A 298 -2.58 12.32 -8.40
CA TYR A 298 -3.49 13.46 -8.33
C TYR A 298 -4.18 13.53 -6.97
N ALA A 299 -4.24 14.73 -6.41
CA ALA A 299 -4.87 14.95 -5.13
C ALA A 299 -5.48 16.35 -5.05
N LYS A 300 -6.69 16.44 -4.51
CA LYS A 300 -7.32 17.70 -4.14
C LYS A 300 -7.85 17.59 -2.73
N ARG A 301 -7.23 18.36 -1.81
CA ARG A 301 -7.53 18.33 -0.38
C ARG A 301 -9.05 18.41 -0.12
N TYR A 302 -9.57 17.52 0.72
CA TYR A 302 -10.98 17.35 1.07
C TYR A 302 -11.91 17.00 -0.09
N LYS A 303 -11.37 16.60 -1.26
CA LYS A 303 -12.20 16.17 -2.40
C LYS A 303 -11.87 14.77 -2.84
N PHE A 304 -10.65 14.51 -3.31
CA PHE A 304 -10.22 13.20 -3.78
C PHE A 304 -8.69 13.09 -3.82
N SER A 305 -8.23 11.85 -3.81
CA SER A 305 -6.84 11.51 -4.10
C SER A 305 -6.78 10.21 -4.90
N GLY A 306 -5.70 10.03 -5.65
CA GLY A 306 -5.49 8.82 -6.40
C GLY A 306 -4.16 8.79 -7.13
N ASN A 307 -3.83 7.63 -7.64
CA ASN A 307 -2.71 7.43 -8.55
C ASN A 307 -3.14 6.59 -9.75
N PHE A 308 -2.50 6.82 -10.87
CA PHE A 308 -2.72 6.09 -12.10
C PHE A 308 -1.37 5.72 -12.71
N SER A 309 -1.20 4.46 -13.12
CA SER A 309 -0.01 4.08 -13.87
C SER A 309 -0.33 3.13 -15.01
N VAL A 310 0.42 3.31 -16.11
CA VAL A 310 0.43 2.40 -17.26
C VAL A 310 1.86 2.01 -17.52
N ASN A 311 2.13 0.72 -17.48
CA ASN A 311 3.45 0.15 -17.76
C ASN A 311 3.35 -0.77 -18.96
N TYR A 312 4.28 -0.61 -19.90
CA TYR A 312 4.43 -1.44 -21.07
C TYR A 312 5.84 -2.04 -21.10
N LEU A 313 5.94 -3.36 -21.23
CA LEU A 313 7.19 -4.09 -21.14
C LEU A 313 7.32 -5.06 -22.32
N LYS A 314 8.37 -4.95 -23.09
CA LYS A 314 8.77 -5.90 -24.12
C LYS A 314 9.99 -6.65 -23.64
N THR A 315 9.81 -7.90 -23.27
CA THR A 315 10.86 -8.77 -22.75
C THR A 315 11.40 -9.68 -23.84
N ILE A 316 12.71 -9.72 -23.98
CA ILE A 316 13.45 -10.65 -24.84
C ILE A 316 14.37 -11.44 -23.92
N LEU A 317 14.22 -12.76 -23.92
CA LEU A 317 15.02 -13.70 -23.15
C LEU A 317 15.73 -14.66 -24.11
N GLY A 318 16.93 -15.09 -23.78
CA GLY A 318 17.77 -15.95 -24.60
C GLY A 318 18.33 -15.24 -25.84
N ASP A 319 19.17 -15.94 -26.59
CA ASP A 319 19.79 -15.41 -27.79
C ASP A 319 19.05 -15.91 -29.05
N LYS A 320 18.91 -15.02 -30.05
CA LYS A 320 18.16 -15.29 -31.27
C LYS A 320 18.72 -16.51 -32.01
N GLY A 321 17.88 -17.53 -32.19
CA GLY A 321 18.23 -18.79 -32.82
C GLY A 321 18.46 -19.97 -31.85
N LEU A 322 18.49 -19.71 -30.55
CA LEU A 322 18.54 -20.76 -29.52
C LEU A 322 17.14 -21.17 -29.03
N PRO A 323 16.97 -22.40 -28.50
CA PRO A 323 15.68 -22.90 -28.04
C PRO A 323 15.07 -22.10 -26.88
N ASP A 324 15.87 -21.39 -26.12
CA ASP A 324 15.49 -20.53 -25.01
C ASP A 324 15.06 -19.13 -25.41
N TYR A 325 15.14 -18.79 -26.71
CA TYR A 325 14.70 -17.50 -27.20
C TYR A 325 13.20 -17.29 -27.04
N SER A 326 12.83 -16.27 -26.30
CA SER A 326 11.45 -15.89 -26.03
C SER A 326 11.28 -14.38 -26.18
N LYS A 327 10.22 -13.97 -26.87
CA LYS A 327 9.80 -12.57 -27.00
C LYS A 327 8.39 -12.39 -26.53
N GLN A 328 8.19 -11.62 -25.49
CA GLN A 328 6.90 -11.38 -24.87
C GLN A 328 6.61 -9.88 -24.77
N THR A 329 5.35 -9.54 -24.95
CA THR A 329 4.87 -8.17 -24.74
C THR A 329 3.85 -8.18 -23.64
N ASN A 330 4.07 -7.39 -22.62
CA ASN A 330 3.27 -7.33 -21.43
C ASN A 330 2.89 -5.89 -21.12
N PHE A 331 1.74 -5.69 -20.50
CA PHE A 331 1.34 -4.39 -19.99
C PHE A 331 0.62 -4.53 -18.65
N GLN A 332 0.65 -3.47 -17.89
CA GLN A 332 -0.10 -3.33 -16.63
C GLN A 332 -0.72 -1.94 -16.56
N VAL A 333 -1.95 -1.88 -16.08
CA VAL A 333 -2.64 -0.65 -15.73
C VAL A 333 -3.04 -0.74 -14.27
N THR A 334 -2.58 0.22 -13.47
CA THR A 334 -3.03 0.37 -12.09
C THR A 334 -3.72 1.71 -11.92
N TRP A 335 -4.80 1.73 -11.16
CA TRP A 335 -5.50 2.95 -10.80
C TRP A 335 -6.09 2.80 -9.41
N SER A 336 -5.70 3.69 -8.52
CA SER A 336 -6.36 3.84 -7.24
C SER A 336 -7.01 5.21 -7.16
N HIS A 337 -8.23 5.26 -6.65
CA HIS A 337 -8.98 6.48 -6.44
C HIS A 337 -9.78 6.38 -5.16
N SER A 338 -9.72 7.43 -4.36
CA SER A 338 -10.52 7.56 -3.16
C SER A 338 -11.13 8.96 -3.11
N GLN A 339 -12.45 9.01 -3.05
CA GLN A 339 -13.19 10.24 -2.84
C GLN A 339 -13.35 10.49 -1.35
N ASP A 340 -13.03 11.72 -0.90
CA ASP A 340 -13.23 12.12 0.49
C ASP A 340 -14.74 12.27 0.78
N SER A 341 -15.19 11.72 1.91
CA SER A 341 -16.59 11.81 2.34
C SER A 341 -17.08 13.25 2.55
N LYS A 342 -16.15 14.19 2.83
CA LYS A 342 -16.44 15.62 2.97
C LYS A 342 -16.75 16.29 1.62
N SER A 343 -16.30 15.72 0.50
CA SER A 343 -16.54 16.24 -0.84
C SER A 343 -18.01 16.19 -1.22
N ASN A 344 -18.64 15.06 -0.97
CA ASN A 344 -20.08 14.86 -1.20
C ASN A 344 -20.60 13.76 -0.25
N PRO A 345 -21.37 14.14 0.79
CA PRO A 345 -21.88 13.16 1.77
C PRO A 345 -22.86 12.14 1.17
N ASN A 346 -23.42 12.45 -0.01
CA ASN A 346 -24.39 11.59 -0.69
C ASN A 346 -23.76 10.66 -1.74
N MET A 347 -22.51 10.90 -2.12
CA MET A 347 -21.81 10.12 -3.16
C MET A 347 -20.44 9.69 -2.66
N SER A 348 -20.12 8.42 -2.86
CA SER A 348 -18.76 7.89 -2.68
C SER A 348 -18.31 7.19 -3.95
N LEU A 349 -17.08 7.48 -4.38
CA LEU A 349 -16.41 6.83 -5.49
C LEU A 349 -15.08 6.28 -4.99
N SER A 350 -14.82 5.00 -5.24
CA SER A 350 -13.55 4.36 -4.96
C SER A 350 -13.15 3.45 -6.11
N ALA A 351 -11.88 3.43 -6.44
CA ALA A 351 -11.33 2.53 -7.44
C ALA A 351 -10.03 1.90 -6.94
N SER A 352 -9.88 0.61 -7.21
CA SER A 352 -8.66 -0.15 -7.02
C SER A 352 -8.52 -1.07 -8.22
N VAL A 353 -7.79 -0.61 -9.24
CA VAL A 353 -7.60 -1.34 -10.49
C VAL A 353 -6.17 -1.84 -10.57
N ASN A 354 -6.01 -3.15 -10.79
CA ASN A 354 -4.74 -3.79 -11.09
C ASN A 354 -4.97 -4.78 -12.23
N PHE A 355 -4.91 -4.27 -13.45
CA PHE A 355 -5.11 -5.05 -14.67
C PHE A 355 -3.78 -5.25 -15.38
N ALA A 356 -3.37 -6.50 -15.61
CA ALA A 356 -2.11 -6.80 -16.28
C ALA A 356 -2.22 -8.04 -17.16
N THR A 357 -1.37 -8.13 -18.17
CA THR A 357 -1.19 -9.39 -18.90
C THR A 357 -0.67 -10.48 -17.96
N SER A 358 -1.03 -11.75 -18.21
CA SER A 358 -0.66 -12.88 -17.34
C SER A 358 0.84 -13.05 -17.15
N GLY A 359 1.65 -12.64 -18.14
CA GLY A 359 3.11 -12.70 -18.07
C GLY A 359 3.78 -11.48 -17.43
N TYR A 360 3.04 -10.39 -17.16
CA TYR A 360 3.65 -9.14 -16.71
C TYR A 360 4.47 -9.33 -15.42
N THR A 361 3.86 -9.85 -14.39
CA THR A 361 4.50 -10.02 -13.06
C THR A 361 5.73 -10.94 -13.10
N ARG A 362 5.76 -11.91 -14.01
CA ARG A 362 6.93 -12.80 -14.19
C ARG A 362 8.07 -12.13 -14.93
N ASN A 363 7.80 -11.08 -15.70
CA ASN A 363 8.75 -10.36 -16.52
C ASN A 363 9.16 -9.00 -15.95
N ASP A 364 8.46 -8.51 -14.93
CA ASP A 364 8.81 -7.28 -14.22
C ASP A 364 9.84 -7.58 -13.13
N LEU A 365 11.01 -6.94 -13.20
CA LEU A 365 12.09 -7.12 -12.22
C LEU A 365 11.66 -6.69 -10.81
N ASN A 366 10.84 -5.67 -10.69
CA ASN A 366 10.37 -5.17 -9.39
C ASN A 366 9.44 -6.17 -8.70
N ALA A 367 8.76 -7.03 -9.46
CA ALA A 367 7.87 -8.04 -8.91
C ALA A 367 8.59 -9.16 -8.15
N TYR A 368 9.85 -9.45 -8.48
CA TYR A 368 10.65 -10.50 -7.81
C TYR A 368 10.86 -10.25 -6.31
N TYR A 369 10.81 -8.99 -5.89
CA TYR A 369 11.03 -8.57 -4.50
C TYR A 369 9.73 -8.34 -3.73
N SER A 370 8.58 -8.58 -4.35
CA SER A 370 7.27 -8.36 -3.78
C SER A 370 6.42 -9.64 -3.79
N ASN A 371 5.40 -9.68 -2.92
CA ASN A 371 4.41 -10.76 -2.90
C ASN A 371 3.62 -10.87 -4.21
N ALA A 372 3.65 -9.83 -5.05
CA ALA A 372 2.96 -9.81 -6.35
C ALA A 372 3.42 -10.93 -7.29
N PHE A 373 4.66 -11.43 -7.13
CA PHE A 373 5.18 -12.55 -7.92
C PHE A 373 4.42 -13.86 -7.65
N THR A 374 3.92 -14.06 -6.44
CA THR A 374 3.19 -15.26 -6.02
C THR A 374 1.68 -15.14 -6.20
N GLU A 375 1.17 -13.96 -6.57
CA GLU A 375 -0.26 -13.75 -6.79
C GLU A 375 -0.78 -14.50 -8.01
N ASN A 376 -1.69 -15.44 -7.78
CA ASN A 376 -2.39 -16.15 -8.84
C ASN A 376 -3.66 -15.46 -9.34
N THR A 377 -4.18 -14.49 -8.58
CA THR A 377 -5.40 -13.78 -8.92
C THR A 377 -5.22 -12.28 -8.70
N LYS A 378 -5.45 -11.48 -9.73
CA LYS A 378 -5.49 -10.02 -9.66
C LYS A 378 -6.93 -9.56 -9.68
N SER A 379 -7.29 -8.68 -8.77
CA SER A 379 -8.64 -8.14 -8.64
C SER A 379 -8.63 -6.65 -8.92
N SER A 380 -9.59 -6.20 -9.72
CA SER A 380 -9.82 -4.78 -9.99
C SER A 380 -11.26 -4.44 -9.68
N THR A 381 -11.48 -3.40 -8.90
CA THR A 381 -12.81 -2.96 -8.50
C THR A 381 -12.95 -1.45 -8.65
N VAL A 382 -14.08 -1.01 -9.18
CA VAL A 382 -14.50 0.39 -9.15
C VAL A 382 -15.91 0.42 -8.58
N ASN A 383 -16.08 1.13 -7.48
CA ASN A 383 -17.36 1.21 -6.78
C ASN A 383 -17.82 2.65 -6.68
N MET A 384 -19.08 2.89 -7.04
CA MET A 384 -19.76 4.15 -6.83
C MET A 384 -21.05 3.90 -6.06
N THR A 385 -21.27 4.66 -5.01
CA THR A 385 -22.51 4.61 -4.24
C THR A 385 -23.10 6.01 -4.17
N TYR A 386 -24.39 6.13 -4.48
CA TYR A 386 -25.15 7.37 -4.38
C TYR A 386 -26.35 7.16 -3.46
N ARG A 387 -26.44 7.98 -2.42
CA ARG A 387 -27.58 8.02 -1.50
C ARG A 387 -28.48 9.20 -1.85
N PHE A 388 -29.71 8.94 -2.20
CA PHE A 388 -30.64 10.01 -2.57
C PHE A 388 -30.96 10.89 -1.35
N PRO A 389 -30.73 12.19 -1.43
CA PRO A 389 -31.00 13.11 -0.32
C PRO A 389 -32.47 13.01 0.14
N ASN A 390 -32.69 13.09 1.44
CA ASN A 390 -34.02 13.02 2.06
C ASN A 390 -34.85 11.78 1.70
N SER A 391 -34.22 10.74 1.22
CA SER A 391 -34.83 9.50 0.77
C SER A 391 -34.16 8.27 1.42
N LYS A 392 -34.87 7.16 1.46
CA LYS A 392 -34.34 5.87 1.92
C LYS A 392 -33.72 5.05 0.79
N TRP A 393 -33.64 5.63 -0.40
CA TRP A 393 -33.06 4.96 -1.57
C TRP A 393 -31.56 5.18 -1.65
N SER A 394 -30.88 4.13 -2.07
CA SER A 394 -29.48 4.22 -2.49
C SER A 394 -29.24 3.41 -3.75
N LEU A 395 -28.37 3.93 -4.60
CA LEU A 395 -27.88 3.28 -5.82
C LEU A 395 -26.40 3.00 -5.64
N SER A 396 -25.99 1.76 -5.86
CA SER A 396 -24.57 1.41 -6.00
C SER A 396 -24.31 0.75 -7.35
N THR A 397 -23.19 1.10 -7.95
CA THR A 397 -22.71 0.44 -9.17
C THR A 397 -21.26 -0.01 -8.96
N SER A 398 -20.93 -1.17 -9.52
CA SER A 398 -19.56 -1.66 -9.47
C SER A 398 -19.11 -2.26 -10.79
N LEU A 399 -17.83 -2.06 -11.09
CA LEU A 399 -17.05 -2.80 -12.06
C LEU A 399 -16.13 -3.75 -11.30
N ASN A 400 -16.18 -5.03 -11.59
CA ASN A 400 -15.31 -6.03 -10.99
C ASN A 400 -14.59 -6.79 -12.11
N VAL A 401 -13.26 -6.79 -12.07
CA VAL A 401 -12.44 -7.59 -12.98
C VAL A 401 -11.56 -8.50 -12.15
N SER A 402 -11.63 -9.78 -12.39
CA SER A 402 -10.77 -10.80 -11.76
C SER A 402 -9.98 -11.53 -12.83
N GLN A 403 -8.68 -11.54 -12.70
CA GLN A 403 -7.76 -12.21 -13.62
C GLN A 403 -7.04 -13.32 -12.89
N ARG A 404 -7.09 -14.53 -13.42
CA ARG A 404 -6.34 -15.69 -12.94
C ARG A 404 -5.13 -15.88 -13.84
N THR A 405 -3.94 -15.73 -13.27
CA THR A 405 -2.68 -15.79 -14.02
C THR A 405 -2.31 -17.20 -14.46
N GLN A 406 -2.67 -18.21 -13.67
CA GLN A 406 -2.32 -19.61 -13.92
C GLN A 406 -2.95 -20.15 -15.22
N ASP A 407 -4.22 -19.87 -15.46
CA ASP A 407 -4.97 -20.34 -16.62
C ASP A 407 -5.33 -19.22 -17.62
N SER A 408 -4.81 -18.01 -17.39
CA SER A 408 -5.03 -16.80 -18.20
C SER A 408 -6.52 -16.51 -18.45
N THR A 409 -7.34 -16.70 -17.42
CA THR A 409 -8.78 -16.43 -17.46
C THR A 409 -9.08 -15.06 -16.89
N VAL A 410 -9.94 -14.30 -17.59
CA VAL A 410 -10.43 -12.98 -17.18
C VAL A 410 -11.94 -13.05 -16.97
N SER A 411 -12.40 -12.67 -15.80
CA SER A 411 -13.82 -12.50 -15.48
C SER A 411 -14.12 -11.03 -15.28
N VAL A 412 -15.09 -10.49 -16.01
CA VAL A 412 -15.53 -9.10 -15.94
C VAL A 412 -16.98 -9.06 -15.52
N GLY A 413 -17.29 -8.30 -14.51
CA GLY A 413 -18.65 -7.97 -14.09
C GLY A 413 -18.89 -6.46 -14.25
N PHE A 414 -19.70 -6.06 -15.25
CA PHE A 414 -20.03 -4.66 -15.51
C PHE A 414 -21.22 -4.50 -16.47
N PRO A 415 -22.16 -3.60 -16.19
CA PRO A 415 -22.37 -2.96 -14.92
C PRO A 415 -22.99 -3.91 -13.89
N ASN A 416 -22.57 -3.81 -12.63
CA ASN A 416 -23.32 -4.39 -11.52
C ASN A 416 -24.03 -3.25 -10.82
N LEU A 417 -25.36 -3.18 -10.94
CA LEU A 417 -26.17 -2.14 -10.31
C LEU A 417 -26.93 -2.75 -9.14
N ASN A 418 -26.99 -2.03 -8.04
CA ASN A 418 -27.80 -2.39 -6.89
C ASN A 418 -28.56 -1.15 -6.40
N ILE A 419 -29.89 -1.20 -6.47
CA ILE A 419 -30.80 -0.18 -5.98
C ILE A 419 -31.45 -0.73 -4.71
N THR A 420 -31.27 -0.06 -3.59
CA THR A 420 -31.87 -0.48 -2.32
C THR A 420 -32.76 0.60 -1.74
N MET A 421 -33.86 0.17 -1.16
CA MET A 421 -34.73 1.00 -0.32
C MET A 421 -34.66 0.49 1.11
N GLY A 422 -34.24 1.34 2.04
CA GLY A 422 -34.23 1.03 3.45
C GLY A 422 -35.64 0.74 3.98
N GLN A 423 -35.70 0.05 5.13
CA GLN A 423 -36.97 -0.32 5.72
C GLN A 423 -37.96 0.84 5.84
N LEU A 424 -39.14 0.65 5.29
CA LEU A 424 -40.28 1.54 5.34
C LEU A 424 -41.45 0.86 6.10
N ALA A 425 -42.06 1.55 7.00
CA ALA A 425 -43.33 1.15 7.64
C ALA A 425 -44.48 1.94 6.98
N PRO A 426 -45.02 1.45 5.86
CA PRO A 426 -45.97 2.25 5.05
C PRO A 426 -47.29 2.53 5.77
N PHE A 427 -47.67 1.68 6.72
CA PHE A 427 -48.92 1.77 7.45
C PHE A 427 -48.78 2.50 8.80
N LYS A 428 -47.57 3.02 9.13
CA LYS A 428 -47.35 3.73 10.40
C LYS A 428 -48.01 5.12 10.36
N ARG A 429 -48.83 5.39 11.36
CA ARG A 429 -49.50 6.72 11.50
C ARG A 429 -48.45 7.82 11.69
N LYS A 430 -48.65 8.97 11.04
CA LYS A 430 -47.80 10.15 11.19
C LYS A 430 -47.86 10.76 12.59
N ARG A 431 -49.00 10.66 13.26
CA ARG A 431 -49.23 11.09 14.64
C ARG A 431 -49.77 9.88 15.42
N ALA A 432 -48.92 9.16 16.11
CA ALA A 432 -49.30 8.00 16.88
C ALA A 432 -49.75 8.45 18.28
N VAL A 433 -51.02 8.17 18.59
CA VAL A 433 -51.58 8.27 19.96
C VAL A 433 -51.91 6.85 20.40
N GLY A 434 -51.41 6.42 21.56
CA GLY A 434 -51.58 5.08 22.09
C GLY A 434 -50.64 4.03 21.52
N ALA A 435 -50.86 2.76 21.79
CA ALA A 435 -50.02 1.65 21.36
C ALA A 435 -50.04 1.47 19.83
N GLU A 436 -48.91 0.97 19.30
CA GLU A 436 -48.82 0.65 17.85
C GLU A 436 -49.78 -0.48 17.48
N ARG A 437 -50.57 -0.29 16.43
CA ARG A 437 -51.48 -1.31 15.90
C ARG A 437 -50.68 -2.38 15.16
N TRP A 438 -51.23 -3.58 15.00
CA TRP A 438 -50.53 -4.70 14.35
C TRP A 438 -50.02 -4.40 12.94
N TYR A 439 -50.78 -3.68 12.12
CA TYR A 439 -50.39 -3.31 10.74
C TYR A 439 -49.31 -2.20 10.67
N GLU A 440 -49.17 -1.40 11.70
CA GLU A 440 -48.13 -0.37 11.79
C GLU A 440 -46.74 -0.99 11.98
N LYS A 441 -46.67 -2.24 12.42
CA LYS A 441 -45.44 -3.03 12.59
C LYS A 441 -44.95 -3.69 11.31
N ILE A 442 -45.72 -3.63 10.22
CA ILE A 442 -45.35 -4.15 8.91
C ILE A 442 -44.27 -3.25 8.31
N LYS A 443 -43.16 -3.85 8.01
CA LYS A 443 -42.01 -3.23 7.40
C LYS A 443 -41.73 -3.86 6.04
N ILE A 444 -41.45 -3.02 5.06
CA ILE A 444 -41.14 -3.43 3.69
C ILE A 444 -39.79 -2.81 3.34
N SER A 445 -38.94 -3.57 2.70
CA SER A 445 -37.74 -3.07 2.05
C SER A 445 -37.67 -3.59 0.62
N TYR A 446 -36.80 -3.01 -0.19
CA TYR A 446 -36.64 -3.40 -1.57
C TYR A 446 -35.15 -3.43 -1.94
N SER A 447 -34.76 -4.43 -2.71
CA SER A 447 -33.45 -4.54 -3.34
C SER A 447 -33.62 -4.98 -4.79
N GLY A 448 -33.21 -4.11 -5.72
CA GLY A 448 -33.11 -4.40 -7.14
C GLY A 448 -31.65 -4.55 -7.53
N GLN A 449 -31.27 -5.66 -8.16
CA GLN A 449 -29.92 -5.95 -8.59
C GLN A 449 -29.91 -6.24 -10.09
N PHE A 450 -29.07 -5.54 -10.83
CA PHE A 450 -28.73 -5.90 -12.21
C PHE A 450 -27.27 -6.33 -12.23
N GLN A 451 -27.01 -7.50 -12.76
CA GLN A 451 -25.67 -8.05 -12.89
C GLN A 451 -25.42 -8.50 -14.31
N ASN A 452 -24.26 -8.14 -14.81
CA ASN A 452 -23.79 -8.53 -16.12
C ASN A 452 -22.35 -9.03 -15.99
N SER A 453 -22.06 -10.22 -16.46
CA SER A 453 -20.76 -10.88 -16.29
C SER A 453 -20.32 -11.65 -17.53
N LEU A 454 -19.01 -11.62 -17.76
CA LEU A 454 -18.34 -12.35 -18.82
C LEU A 454 -17.10 -13.04 -18.26
N THR A 455 -16.87 -14.28 -18.64
CA THR A 455 -15.63 -15.00 -18.34
C THR A 455 -15.05 -15.56 -19.63
N ALA A 456 -13.83 -15.20 -19.96
CA ALA A 456 -13.15 -15.63 -21.16
C ALA A 456 -11.64 -15.76 -20.95
N LYS A 457 -10.95 -16.46 -21.84
CA LYS A 457 -9.49 -16.48 -21.88
C LYS A 457 -8.93 -15.15 -22.37
N GLN A 458 -7.83 -14.69 -21.80
CA GLN A 458 -7.20 -13.41 -22.13
C GLN A 458 -6.89 -13.24 -23.61
N ASN A 459 -6.45 -14.30 -24.29
CA ASN A 459 -6.11 -14.28 -25.71
C ASN A 459 -7.32 -14.08 -26.62
N VAL A 460 -8.52 -14.38 -26.16
CA VAL A 460 -9.78 -14.26 -26.90
C VAL A 460 -10.47 -12.93 -26.60
N PHE A 461 -10.26 -12.38 -25.41
CA PHE A 461 -10.97 -11.22 -24.88
C PHE A 461 -10.92 -9.98 -25.80
N PHE A 462 -9.80 -9.74 -26.47
CA PHE A 462 -9.63 -8.60 -27.40
C PHE A 462 -9.72 -8.97 -28.88
N LYS A 463 -9.88 -10.25 -29.22
CA LYS A 463 -9.79 -10.71 -30.62
C LYS A 463 -11.11 -11.20 -31.20
N LYS A 464 -12.08 -11.51 -30.38
CA LYS A 464 -13.36 -12.11 -30.79
C LYS A 464 -14.52 -11.34 -30.20
N SER A 465 -15.62 -11.23 -30.95
CA SER A 465 -16.87 -10.71 -30.40
C SER A 465 -17.42 -11.67 -29.34
N LEU A 466 -17.56 -11.18 -28.11
CA LEU A 466 -18.05 -11.95 -26.96
C LEU A 466 -19.48 -11.54 -26.56
N ILE A 467 -20.22 -10.87 -27.45
CA ILE A 467 -21.55 -10.31 -27.14
C ILE A 467 -22.52 -11.41 -26.67
N LYS A 468 -22.43 -12.61 -27.25
CA LYS A 468 -23.30 -13.73 -26.87
C LYS A 468 -22.84 -14.46 -25.62
N ASP A 469 -21.61 -14.23 -25.16
CA ASP A 469 -21.02 -14.89 -23.99
C ASP A 469 -21.31 -14.13 -22.68
N TRP A 470 -21.86 -12.93 -22.79
CA TRP A 470 -22.28 -12.15 -21.64
C TRP A 470 -23.50 -12.80 -20.96
N ARG A 471 -23.37 -13.00 -19.65
CA ARG A 471 -24.42 -13.48 -18.77
C ARG A 471 -25.02 -12.30 -18.04
N ASN A 472 -26.27 -12.02 -18.30
CA ASN A 472 -26.98 -10.90 -17.69
C ASN A 472 -28.22 -11.37 -16.95
N GLY A 473 -28.64 -10.58 -15.99
CA GLY A 473 -29.86 -10.84 -15.25
C GLY A 473 -30.20 -9.66 -14.34
N MET A 474 -31.47 -9.57 -14.02
CA MET A 474 -32.01 -8.63 -13.06
C MET A 474 -32.73 -9.40 -11.96
N LYS A 475 -32.56 -8.99 -10.70
CA LYS A 475 -33.23 -9.58 -9.55
C LYS A 475 -33.88 -8.49 -8.71
N HIS A 476 -35.16 -8.65 -8.44
CA HIS A 476 -35.90 -7.83 -7.49
C HIS A 476 -36.20 -8.67 -6.24
N SER A 477 -36.00 -8.11 -5.07
CA SER A 477 -36.30 -8.74 -3.80
C SER A 477 -37.09 -7.78 -2.91
N VAL A 478 -38.25 -8.25 -2.43
CA VAL A 478 -39.16 -7.48 -1.58
C VAL A 478 -39.42 -8.27 -0.31
N PRO A 479 -38.58 -8.15 0.71
CA PRO A 479 -38.88 -8.73 2.04
C PRO A 479 -39.90 -7.86 2.77
N ILE A 480 -40.93 -8.55 3.27
CA ILE A 480 -42.00 -7.98 4.09
C ILE A 480 -41.94 -8.70 5.44
N SER A 481 -41.87 -7.97 6.53
CA SER A 481 -41.81 -8.54 7.87
C SER A 481 -42.56 -7.70 8.89
N ALA A 482 -43.04 -8.34 9.95
CA ALA A 482 -43.62 -7.67 11.11
C ALA A 482 -43.18 -8.37 12.39
N THR A 483 -42.84 -7.64 13.43
CA THR A 483 -42.40 -8.20 14.69
C THR A 483 -43.46 -7.93 15.80
N PHE A 484 -43.90 -8.98 16.46
CA PHE A 484 -44.89 -8.94 17.49
C PHE A 484 -44.32 -9.48 18.79
N ASN A 485 -44.51 -8.75 19.90
CA ASN A 485 -44.22 -9.25 21.25
C ASN A 485 -45.48 -9.89 21.82
N ILE A 486 -45.43 -11.17 22.08
CA ILE A 486 -46.51 -11.94 22.70
C ILE A 486 -46.13 -12.28 24.16
N PHE A 487 -47.06 -12.09 25.07
CA PHE A 487 -46.84 -12.28 26.52
C PHE A 487 -45.63 -11.53 27.09
N LYS A 488 -45.16 -10.46 26.41
CA LYS A 488 -43.96 -9.66 26.76
C LYS A 488 -42.63 -10.41 26.66
N TYR A 489 -42.61 -11.71 26.46
CA TYR A 489 -41.43 -12.57 26.50
C TYR A 489 -41.03 -13.15 25.13
N PHE A 490 -41.97 -13.33 24.24
CA PHE A 490 -41.76 -13.96 22.95
C PHE A 490 -41.85 -12.94 21.83
N ASN A 491 -40.81 -12.86 21.02
CA ASN A 491 -40.82 -12.12 19.77
C ASN A 491 -41.23 -13.06 18.65
N ILE A 492 -42.33 -12.81 18.01
CA ILE A 492 -42.76 -13.54 16.80
C ILE A 492 -42.62 -12.62 15.58
N THR A 493 -41.88 -13.08 14.60
CA THR A 493 -41.60 -12.34 13.36
C THR A 493 -42.02 -13.15 12.14
N PRO A 494 -43.28 -13.03 11.68
CA PRO A 494 -43.65 -13.49 10.35
C PRO A 494 -42.95 -12.66 9.29
N SER A 495 -42.50 -13.32 8.23
CA SER A 495 -41.90 -12.68 7.08
C SER A 495 -42.21 -13.42 5.78
N VAL A 496 -42.35 -12.66 4.70
CA VAL A 496 -42.50 -13.17 3.34
C VAL A 496 -41.45 -12.47 2.47
N SER A 497 -40.66 -13.22 1.77
CA SER A 497 -39.68 -12.71 0.81
C SER A 497 -40.16 -13.04 -0.59
N LEU A 498 -40.45 -12.04 -1.39
CA LEU A 498 -40.78 -12.16 -2.80
C LEU A 498 -39.53 -11.85 -3.61
N ASN A 499 -39.17 -12.76 -4.51
CA ASN A 499 -38.04 -12.56 -5.43
C ASN A 499 -38.54 -12.72 -6.86
N ASP A 500 -38.08 -11.83 -7.72
CA ASP A 500 -38.32 -11.90 -9.16
C ASP A 500 -36.97 -11.78 -9.88
N ARG A 501 -36.71 -12.69 -10.82
CA ARG A 501 -35.47 -12.73 -11.60
C ARG A 501 -35.83 -12.65 -13.08
N MET A 502 -35.12 -11.79 -13.79
CA MET A 502 -35.35 -11.55 -15.20
C MET A 502 -34.09 -11.93 -15.97
N TYR A 503 -34.26 -12.71 -17.04
CA TYR A 503 -33.18 -13.20 -17.88
C TYR A 503 -33.44 -12.94 -19.35
N SER A 504 -32.35 -12.79 -20.12
CA SER A 504 -32.43 -12.56 -21.57
C SER A 504 -32.36 -13.82 -22.43
N SER A 505 -32.11 -14.97 -21.82
CA SER A 505 -31.98 -16.22 -22.56
C SER A 505 -32.52 -17.42 -21.79
N LYS A 506 -33.04 -18.40 -22.53
CA LYS A 506 -33.58 -19.69 -22.06
C LYS A 506 -32.98 -20.78 -22.92
N VAL A 507 -32.53 -21.89 -22.29
CA VAL A 507 -31.91 -23.02 -22.98
C VAL A 507 -32.84 -24.22 -22.90
N ARG A 508 -33.16 -24.78 -24.04
CA ARG A 508 -33.83 -26.08 -24.15
C ARG A 508 -32.80 -27.13 -24.50
N ARG A 509 -32.91 -28.30 -23.87
CA ARG A 509 -32.02 -29.43 -24.10
C ARG A 509 -32.82 -30.61 -24.56
N GLN A 510 -32.32 -31.34 -25.55
CA GLN A 510 -32.87 -32.52 -26.09
C GLN A 510 -31.75 -33.55 -26.34
N TRP A 511 -32.07 -34.82 -26.25
CA TRP A 511 -31.14 -35.89 -26.63
C TRP A 511 -31.32 -36.20 -28.11
N ASP A 512 -30.24 -36.15 -28.87
CA ASP A 512 -30.23 -36.59 -30.26
C ASP A 512 -29.70 -38.03 -30.30
N PRO A 513 -30.58 -39.04 -30.63
CA PRO A 513 -30.14 -40.43 -30.70
C PRO A 513 -29.12 -40.69 -31.79
N ASN A 514 -29.15 -39.92 -32.90
CA ASN A 514 -28.23 -40.08 -34.03
C ASN A 514 -26.82 -39.57 -33.72
N ALA A 515 -26.74 -38.48 -33.03
CA ALA A 515 -25.47 -37.91 -32.62
C ALA A 515 -24.97 -38.49 -31.28
N ALA A 516 -25.77 -39.29 -30.57
CA ALA A 516 -25.51 -39.76 -29.20
C ALA A 516 -25.05 -38.64 -28.27
N ALA A 517 -25.63 -37.44 -28.44
CA ALA A 517 -25.22 -36.24 -27.76
C ALA A 517 -26.41 -35.37 -27.32
N GLU A 518 -26.17 -34.54 -26.33
CA GLU A 518 -27.11 -33.50 -25.90
C GLU A 518 -27.06 -32.32 -26.86
N VAL A 519 -28.17 -31.94 -27.43
CA VAL A 519 -28.33 -30.75 -28.27
C VAL A 519 -29.02 -29.66 -27.46
N CYS A 520 -28.40 -28.47 -27.47
CA CYS A 520 -28.87 -27.29 -26.77
C CYS A 520 -29.38 -26.26 -27.77
N ASP A 521 -30.64 -25.84 -27.61
CA ASP A 521 -31.22 -24.71 -28.33
C ASP A 521 -31.39 -23.53 -27.38
N THR A 522 -30.83 -22.34 -27.74
CA THR A 522 -30.90 -21.14 -26.94
C THR A 522 -31.82 -20.11 -27.58
N SER A 523 -32.91 -19.82 -26.91
CA SER A 523 -33.85 -18.77 -27.32
C SER A 523 -33.58 -17.50 -26.55
N TYR A 524 -33.50 -16.37 -27.28
CA TYR A 524 -33.29 -15.04 -26.73
C TYR A 524 -34.59 -14.28 -26.68
N ASN A 525 -35.05 -13.96 -25.47
CA ASN A 525 -36.25 -13.17 -25.20
C ASN A 525 -36.21 -12.72 -23.73
N PHE A 526 -37.18 -11.97 -23.30
CA PHE A 526 -37.33 -11.59 -21.90
C PHE A 526 -38.10 -12.69 -21.15
N TYR A 527 -37.41 -13.29 -20.15
CA TYR A 527 -37.95 -14.37 -19.32
C TYR A 527 -37.98 -13.94 -17.86
N ASN A 528 -39.06 -14.24 -17.17
CA ASN A 528 -39.28 -13.95 -15.78
C ASN A 528 -39.34 -15.23 -14.94
N VAL A 529 -38.62 -15.24 -13.81
CA VAL A 529 -38.53 -16.34 -12.85
C VAL A 529 -38.77 -15.79 -11.45
N TRP A 530 -39.95 -16.00 -10.94
CA TRP A 530 -40.33 -15.53 -9.62
C TRP A 530 -40.44 -16.66 -8.61
N ASP A 531 -40.16 -16.36 -7.36
CA ASP A 531 -40.31 -17.24 -6.21
C ASP A 531 -40.72 -16.46 -4.96
N PHE A 532 -41.21 -17.17 -4.00
CA PHE A 532 -41.48 -16.66 -2.68
C PHE A 532 -41.14 -17.68 -1.60
N ASN A 533 -40.80 -17.18 -0.43
CA ASN A 533 -40.62 -17.96 0.78
C ASN A 533 -41.35 -17.25 1.94
N ALA A 534 -42.17 -18.01 2.63
CA ALA A 534 -42.82 -17.55 3.86
C ALA A 534 -42.14 -18.17 5.07
N SER A 535 -41.86 -17.36 6.08
CA SER A 535 -41.28 -17.84 7.34
C SER A 535 -41.89 -17.17 8.55
N VAL A 536 -41.90 -17.86 9.68
CA VAL A 536 -42.27 -17.36 10.98
C VAL A 536 -41.16 -17.75 11.93
N SER A 537 -40.53 -16.77 12.54
CA SER A 537 -39.54 -17.01 13.61
C SER A 537 -40.07 -16.57 14.96
N MET A 538 -39.71 -17.32 15.97
CA MET A 538 -40.01 -17.05 17.39
C MET A 538 -38.72 -17.12 18.17
N ASP A 539 -38.41 -16.09 18.92
CA ASP A 539 -37.27 -16.03 19.82
C ASP A 539 -37.65 -15.49 21.20
N THR A 540 -36.89 -15.91 22.20
CA THR A 540 -37.00 -15.41 23.55
C THR A 540 -35.64 -15.36 24.22
N LYS A 541 -35.53 -14.65 25.34
CA LYS A 541 -34.31 -14.59 26.14
C LYS A 541 -34.59 -15.14 27.55
N LEU A 542 -33.85 -16.17 27.92
CA LEU A 542 -33.88 -16.78 29.24
C LEU A 542 -32.62 -16.37 30.01
N TYR A 543 -32.80 -15.86 31.21
CA TYR A 543 -31.69 -15.39 32.04
C TYR A 543 -31.49 -16.35 33.21
N GLY A 544 -30.28 -16.92 33.29
CA GLY A 544 -29.83 -17.67 34.48
C GLY A 544 -28.80 -16.87 35.27
N PHE A 545 -28.94 -16.82 36.56
CA PHE A 545 -27.99 -16.21 37.49
C PHE A 545 -27.48 -17.27 38.43
N PHE A 546 -26.16 -17.51 38.42
CA PHE A 546 -25.52 -18.54 39.18
C PHE A 546 -24.52 -17.92 40.15
N LYS A 547 -24.51 -18.39 41.38
CA LYS A 547 -23.45 -18.10 42.34
C LYS A 547 -22.20 -18.87 41.92
N PRO A 548 -21.01 -18.26 41.98
CA PRO A 548 -19.78 -18.96 41.62
C PRO A 548 -19.52 -20.14 42.57
N LEU A 549 -18.83 -21.15 42.06
CA LEU A 549 -18.33 -22.24 42.90
C LEU A 549 -17.30 -21.70 43.90
N PRO A 550 -17.18 -22.27 45.12
CA PRO A 550 -16.24 -21.80 46.14
C PRO A 550 -14.77 -21.69 45.67
N ILE A 551 -14.41 -22.47 44.68
CA ILE A 551 -13.06 -22.47 44.09
C ILE A 551 -12.65 -21.10 43.48
N PHE A 552 -13.62 -20.25 43.10
CA PHE A 552 -13.35 -18.91 42.55
C PHE A 552 -13.20 -17.84 43.64
N GLY A 553 -13.36 -18.20 44.92
CA GLY A 553 -13.27 -17.27 46.03
C GLY A 553 -14.26 -16.10 45.94
N ASP A 554 -14.06 -15.06 46.74
CA ASP A 554 -14.93 -13.86 46.78
C ASP A 554 -14.73 -12.88 45.62
N LYS A 555 -13.79 -13.19 44.73
CA LYS A 555 -13.51 -12.33 43.57
C LYS A 555 -14.62 -12.33 42.52
N VAL A 556 -15.27 -13.47 42.29
CA VAL A 556 -16.39 -13.60 41.35
C VAL A 556 -17.70 -13.51 42.14
N GLN A 557 -18.48 -12.48 41.83
CA GLN A 557 -19.74 -12.24 42.54
C GLN A 557 -20.91 -13.01 41.95
N MET A 558 -21.00 -13.10 40.63
CA MET A 558 -22.15 -13.67 39.95
C MET A 558 -21.75 -14.07 38.49
N ILE A 559 -22.33 -15.16 38.02
CA ILE A 559 -22.27 -15.60 36.63
C ILE A 559 -23.66 -15.44 36.04
N ARG A 560 -23.77 -14.68 34.93
CA ARG A 560 -24.98 -14.51 34.15
C ARG A 560 -24.91 -15.35 32.90
N HIS A 561 -25.85 -16.25 32.73
CA HIS A 561 -26.07 -16.99 31.49
C HIS A 561 -27.31 -16.46 30.78
N VAL A 562 -27.19 -16.09 29.52
CA VAL A 562 -28.29 -15.68 28.66
C VAL A 562 -28.45 -16.72 27.58
N LEU A 563 -29.53 -17.49 27.64
CA LEU A 563 -29.92 -18.44 26.60
C LEU A 563 -30.96 -17.77 25.71
N THR A 564 -30.71 -17.72 24.41
CA THR A 564 -31.63 -17.19 23.40
C THR A 564 -32.02 -18.34 22.45
N PRO A 565 -33.06 -19.13 22.79
CA PRO A 565 -33.63 -20.09 21.88
C PRO A 565 -34.39 -19.36 20.76
N SER A 566 -34.18 -19.80 19.53
CA SER A 566 -34.92 -19.35 18.37
C SER A 566 -35.41 -20.56 17.57
N VAL A 567 -36.67 -20.56 17.26
CA VAL A 567 -37.32 -21.56 16.41
C VAL A 567 -37.93 -20.84 15.22
N SER A 568 -37.61 -21.24 14.03
CA SER A 568 -38.22 -20.69 12.82
C SER A 568 -38.76 -21.79 11.92
N PHE A 569 -39.96 -21.54 11.40
CA PHE A 569 -40.60 -22.33 10.36
C PHE A 569 -40.45 -21.56 9.05
N SER A 570 -40.04 -22.26 7.98
CA SER A 570 -39.96 -21.69 6.62
C SER A 570 -40.58 -22.65 5.61
N GLY A 571 -41.30 -22.10 4.64
CA GLY A 571 -41.97 -22.89 3.61
C GLY A 571 -41.97 -22.21 2.24
N ALA A 572 -41.76 -23.05 1.21
CA ALA A 572 -41.85 -22.65 -0.18
C ALA A 572 -42.38 -23.82 -1.04
N PRO A 573 -43.17 -23.56 -2.09
CA PRO A 573 -43.64 -24.59 -2.98
C PRO A 573 -42.50 -25.17 -3.83
N ASP A 574 -42.80 -26.27 -4.56
CA ASP A 574 -41.88 -26.83 -5.52
C ASP A 574 -41.88 -26.03 -6.83
N PHE A 575 -40.82 -25.22 -6.99
CA PHE A 575 -40.64 -24.42 -8.21
C PHE A 575 -40.13 -25.22 -9.42
N SER A 576 -39.85 -26.54 -9.25
CA SER A 576 -39.53 -27.43 -10.37
C SER A 576 -40.78 -27.98 -11.06
N SER A 577 -41.98 -27.74 -10.49
CA SER A 577 -43.26 -28.10 -11.09
C SER A 577 -43.38 -27.51 -12.52
N PRO A 578 -43.97 -28.29 -13.49
CA PRO A 578 -44.20 -27.80 -14.84
C PRO A 578 -44.96 -26.46 -14.92
N PHE A 579 -45.80 -26.18 -13.93
CA PHE A 579 -46.55 -24.93 -13.80
C PHE A 579 -45.66 -23.68 -13.87
N PHE A 580 -44.46 -23.75 -13.26
CA PHE A 580 -43.54 -22.59 -13.25
C PHE A 580 -42.70 -22.50 -14.53
N GLY A 581 -42.45 -23.63 -15.21
CA GLY A 581 -41.70 -23.67 -16.47
C GLY A 581 -40.21 -23.31 -16.34
N TYR A 582 -39.61 -23.46 -15.16
CA TYR A 582 -38.20 -23.15 -14.90
C TYR A 582 -37.25 -24.32 -15.17
N TYR A 583 -37.81 -25.53 -15.18
CA TYR A 583 -37.12 -26.77 -15.44
C TYR A 583 -37.68 -27.48 -16.64
N GLY A 584 -36.83 -28.17 -17.39
CA GLY A 584 -37.18 -29.08 -18.48
C GLY A 584 -36.68 -30.49 -18.17
N SER A 585 -37.16 -31.46 -18.93
CA SER A 585 -36.69 -32.84 -18.87
C SER A 585 -36.53 -33.40 -20.25
N TYR A 586 -35.59 -34.33 -20.43
CA TYR A 586 -35.44 -35.16 -21.61
C TYR A 586 -34.96 -36.55 -21.16
N THR A 587 -35.19 -37.53 -22.01
CA THR A 587 -34.77 -38.92 -21.75
C THR A 587 -33.53 -39.23 -22.56
N ARG A 588 -32.55 -39.85 -21.94
CA ARG A 588 -31.31 -40.34 -22.55
C ARG A 588 -31.05 -41.78 -22.10
N PRO A 589 -30.30 -42.61 -22.86
CA PRO A 589 -29.80 -43.86 -22.35
C PRO A 589 -28.76 -43.64 -21.25
N ASN A 590 -28.85 -44.42 -20.17
CA ASN A 590 -27.80 -44.47 -19.13
C ASN A 590 -26.63 -45.35 -19.62
N SER A 591 -25.62 -45.54 -18.79
CA SER A 591 -24.45 -46.40 -19.10
C SER A 591 -24.81 -47.88 -19.34
N ALA A 592 -25.99 -48.35 -18.94
CA ALA A 592 -26.50 -49.68 -19.16
C ALA A 592 -27.46 -49.76 -20.37
N GLY A 593 -27.67 -48.66 -21.08
CA GLY A 593 -28.59 -48.57 -22.21
C GLY A 593 -30.06 -48.34 -21.83
N GLU A 594 -30.40 -48.22 -20.54
CA GLU A 594 -31.78 -48.03 -20.09
C GLU A 594 -32.16 -46.51 -20.15
N PRO A 595 -33.44 -46.19 -20.41
CA PRO A 595 -33.91 -44.83 -20.48
C PRO A 595 -33.85 -44.14 -19.12
N GLU A 596 -33.02 -43.09 -18.99
CA GLU A 596 -32.90 -42.22 -17.81
C GLU A 596 -33.57 -40.87 -18.10
N LEU A 597 -34.46 -40.42 -17.22
CA LEU A 597 -35.06 -39.09 -17.28
C LEU A 597 -34.12 -38.06 -16.63
N VAL A 598 -33.56 -37.18 -17.46
CA VAL A 598 -32.69 -36.09 -17.01
C VAL A 598 -33.50 -34.79 -16.88
N GLN A 599 -33.59 -34.29 -15.69
CA GLN A 599 -34.20 -32.98 -15.41
C GLN A 599 -33.15 -31.91 -15.33
N TYR A 600 -33.32 -30.80 -16.02
CA TYR A 600 -32.36 -29.69 -16.10
C TYR A 600 -33.02 -28.35 -15.90
N SER A 601 -32.23 -27.36 -15.45
CA SER A 601 -32.68 -25.97 -15.43
C SER A 601 -32.65 -25.36 -16.83
N MET A 602 -33.74 -24.71 -17.23
CA MET A 602 -33.80 -23.99 -18.50
C MET A 602 -32.98 -22.68 -18.51
N PHE A 603 -32.37 -22.29 -17.37
CA PHE A 603 -31.54 -21.09 -17.18
C PHE A 603 -30.14 -21.44 -16.66
N PRO A 604 -29.37 -22.32 -17.35
CA PRO A 604 -28.08 -22.81 -16.81
C PRO A 604 -27.02 -21.75 -16.67
N ASN A 605 -27.09 -20.68 -17.48
CA ASN A 605 -26.11 -19.59 -17.50
C ASN A 605 -26.60 -18.34 -16.75
N SER A 606 -27.66 -18.45 -15.97
CA SER A 606 -28.23 -17.32 -15.23
C SER A 606 -27.34 -16.88 -14.06
N VAL A 607 -27.18 -15.57 -13.90
CA VAL A 607 -26.33 -14.97 -12.83
C VAL A 607 -26.94 -15.12 -11.44
N PHE A 608 -28.26 -15.19 -11.31
CA PHE A 608 -28.96 -15.32 -10.03
C PHE A 608 -29.55 -16.72 -9.77
N GLY A 609 -29.30 -17.67 -10.68
CA GLY A 609 -29.84 -19.02 -10.59
C GLY A 609 -31.38 -19.07 -10.70
N VAL A 610 -31.92 -20.24 -10.49
CA VAL A 610 -33.35 -20.49 -10.39
C VAL A 610 -33.70 -21.01 -9.00
N PRO A 611 -34.95 -20.91 -8.55
CA PRO A 611 -35.37 -21.53 -7.30
C PRO A 611 -35.04 -23.02 -7.28
N GLY A 612 -34.66 -23.55 -6.10
CA GLY A 612 -34.34 -24.97 -5.95
C GLY A 612 -35.51 -25.90 -6.27
N ARG A 613 -35.20 -27.18 -6.56
CA ARG A 613 -36.19 -28.24 -6.76
C ARG A 613 -36.73 -28.72 -5.43
N GLY A 614 -37.91 -29.21 -5.47
CA GLY A 614 -38.63 -29.81 -4.35
C GLY A 614 -39.30 -28.80 -3.44
N LYS A 615 -40.30 -29.26 -2.75
CA LYS A 615 -41.01 -28.48 -1.71
C LYS A 615 -40.03 -28.19 -0.57
N THR A 616 -40.09 -27.01 -0.03
CA THR A 616 -39.36 -26.66 1.17
C THR A 616 -40.33 -26.45 2.33
N GLY A 617 -40.16 -27.25 3.39
CA GLY A 617 -40.87 -27.08 4.65
C GLY A 617 -39.90 -27.41 5.77
N ALA A 618 -39.29 -26.38 6.37
CA ALA A 618 -38.22 -26.63 7.32
C ALA A 618 -38.47 -25.94 8.68
N ILE A 619 -38.18 -26.65 9.73
CA ILE A 619 -38.06 -26.10 11.07
C ILE A 619 -36.58 -25.92 11.37
N ASN A 620 -36.16 -24.70 11.65
CA ASN A 620 -34.81 -24.40 12.11
C ASN A 620 -34.83 -24.08 13.59
N VAL A 621 -33.96 -24.75 14.34
CA VAL A 621 -33.76 -24.51 15.78
C VAL A 621 -32.36 -23.95 15.97
N SER A 622 -32.25 -22.83 16.67
CA SER A 622 -30.99 -22.22 17.04
C SER A 622 -30.97 -21.86 18.52
N LEU A 623 -29.92 -22.24 19.21
CA LEU A 623 -29.68 -21.96 20.61
C LEU A 623 -28.43 -21.10 20.71
N ALA A 624 -28.60 -19.81 21.01
CA ALA A 624 -27.47 -18.92 21.24
C ALA A 624 -27.29 -18.71 22.77
N ASN A 625 -26.07 -18.88 23.24
CA ASN A 625 -25.69 -18.80 24.65
C ASN A 625 -24.63 -17.69 24.80
N ASN A 626 -24.86 -16.85 25.82
CA ASN A 626 -23.90 -15.85 26.26
C ASN A 626 -23.64 -16.04 27.76
N VAL A 627 -22.37 -16.08 28.16
CA VAL A 627 -21.97 -16.27 29.57
C VAL A 627 -21.03 -15.14 29.96
N GLU A 628 -21.47 -14.39 30.97
CA GLU A 628 -20.72 -13.28 31.55
C GLU A 628 -20.52 -13.48 33.02
N MET A 629 -19.41 -13.03 33.58
CA MET A 629 -19.16 -13.00 35.01
C MET A 629 -18.96 -11.58 35.53
N LYS A 630 -19.42 -11.34 36.77
CA LYS A 630 -19.21 -10.11 37.50
C LYS A 630 -18.11 -10.32 38.53
N VAL A 631 -17.06 -9.51 38.47
CA VAL A 631 -15.86 -9.65 39.32
C VAL A 631 -15.68 -8.38 40.13
N LYS A 632 -15.29 -8.53 41.42
CA LYS A 632 -14.83 -7.40 42.24
C LYS A 632 -13.52 -6.82 41.69
N THR A 633 -13.42 -5.53 41.67
CA THR A 633 -12.18 -4.82 41.26
C THR A 633 -11.99 -3.60 42.15
N ASP A 634 -10.78 -3.46 42.67
CA ASP A 634 -10.40 -2.31 43.49
C ASP A 634 -10.03 -1.07 42.66
N ASN A 635 -10.09 -1.18 41.32
CA ASN A 635 -9.59 -0.18 40.41
C ASN A 635 -10.67 0.70 39.79
N ASP A 636 -11.95 0.55 40.14
CA ASP A 636 -13.03 1.32 39.53
C ASP A 636 -13.92 1.93 40.61
N SER A 637 -14.43 3.16 40.40
CA SER A 637 -15.33 3.83 41.37
C SER A 637 -16.62 3.04 41.68
N ILE A 638 -16.97 2.06 40.84
CA ILE A 638 -18.11 1.19 40.98
C ILE A 638 -17.73 -0.13 41.70
N GLY A 639 -16.43 -0.44 41.87
CA GLY A 639 -15.97 -1.65 42.58
C GLY A 639 -16.26 -2.97 41.86
N GLU A 640 -16.80 -2.96 40.62
CA GLU A 640 -17.29 -4.12 39.90
C GLU A 640 -16.99 -4.08 38.41
N LYS A 641 -16.49 -5.18 37.86
CA LYS A 641 -16.18 -5.33 36.45
C LYS A 641 -16.91 -6.52 35.83
N LYS A 642 -17.49 -6.32 34.63
CA LYS A 642 -18.08 -7.41 33.84
C LYS A 642 -17.03 -7.99 32.90
N ILE A 643 -16.91 -9.32 32.89
CA ILE A 643 -16.04 -10.06 32.00
C ILE A 643 -16.90 -11.04 31.23
N SER A 644 -16.83 -11.02 29.88
CA SER A 644 -17.49 -12.02 29.05
C SER A 644 -16.62 -13.27 29.01
N LEU A 645 -17.15 -14.41 29.45
CA LEU A 645 -16.50 -15.72 29.34
C LEU A 645 -16.75 -16.33 27.97
N ILE A 646 -18.01 -16.35 27.55
CA ILE A 646 -18.46 -16.79 26.24
C ILE A 646 -19.31 -15.67 25.66
N GLU A 647 -18.78 -14.98 24.67
CA GLU A 647 -19.51 -13.88 24.06
C GLU A 647 -20.70 -14.37 23.26
N ASN A 648 -20.51 -15.48 22.53
CA ASN A 648 -21.58 -16.17 21.84
C ASN A 648 -21.21 -17.63 21.63
N PHE A 649 -22.10 -18.55 21.98
CA PHE A 649 -22.04 -19.96 21.61
C PHE A 649 -23.36 -20.36 20.98
N THR A 650 -23.35 -20.61 19.66
CA THR A 650 -24.56 -20.93 18.91
C THR A 650 -24.50 -22.38 18.41
N VAL A 651 -25.59 -23.11 18.64
CA VAL A 651 -25.85 -24.43 18.05
C VAL A 651 -27.10 -24.31 17.18
N SER A 652 -27.00 -24.69 15.91
CA SER A 652 -28.16 -24.66 15.00
C SER A 652 -28.27 -25.91 14.18
N GLN A 653 -29.50 -26.33 13.94
CA GLN A 653 -29.89 -27.47 13.10
C GLN A 653 -31.24 -27.21 12.46
N SER A 654 -31.48 -27.73 11.27
CA SER A 654 -32.78 -27.70 10.62
C SER A 654 -33.27 -29.09 10.26
N TYR A 655 -34.59 -29.24 10.29
CA TYR A 655 -35.30 -30.43 9.82
C TYR A 655 -36.26 -30.02 8.69
N ASN A 656 -36.04 -30.55 7.49
CA ASN A 656 -36.89 -30.32 6.35
C ASN A 656 -37.89 -31.50 6.23
N PHE A 657 -39.10 -31.28 6.70
CA PHE A 657 -40.14 -32.30 6.67
C PHE A 657 -40.76 -32.47 5.28
N ALA A 658 -40.52 -31.56 4.34
CA ALA A 658 -41.01 -31.67 2.96
C ALA A 658 -40.03 -32.39 2.04
N ALA A 659 -38.84 -32.74 2.51
CA ALA A 659 -37.90 -33.52 1.71
C ALA A 659 -38.18 -35.01 1.83
N ASP A 660 -38.07 -35.76 0.74
CA ASP A 660 -38.30 -37.22 0.68
C ASP A 660 -37.19 -38.00 1.42
N SER A 661 -36.00 -37.43 1.52
CA SER A 661 -34.86 -38.07 2.19
C SER A 661 -33.89 -37.03 2.72
N LEU A 662 -32.99 -37.41 3.64
CA LEU A 662 -31.95 -36.55 4.24
C LEU A 662 -32.55 -35.30 4.90
N ASN A 663 -33.63 -35.49 5.68
CA ASN A 663 -34.42 -34.43 6.26
C ASN A 663 -33.66 -33.54 7.26
N TRP A 664 -32.65 -34.08 7.98
CA TRP A 664 -31.85 -33.35 8.91
C TRP A 664 -30.69 -32.61 8.23
N SER A 665 -30.50 -31.35 8.50
CA SER A 665 -29.28 -30.66 8.16
C SER A 665 -28.11 -31.08 9.05
N ASN A 666 -26.89 -30.81 8.66
CA ASN A 666 -25.74 -30.88 9.56
C ASN A 666 -25.97 -29.98 10.77
N ILE A 667 -25.42 -30.37 11.92
CA ILE A 667 -25.40 -29.50 13.09
C ILE A 667 -24.28 -28.49 12.89
N ASN A 668 -24.59 -27.21 13.02
CA ASN A 668 -23.61 -26.14 12.96
C ASN A 668 -23.40 -25.60 14.38
N THR A 669 -22.16 -25.51 14.81
CA THR A 669 -21.77 -24.90 16.07
C THR A 669 -20.78 -23.77 15.83
N SER A 670 -20.94 -22.66 16.55
CA SER A 670 -19.96 -21.58 16.56
C SER A 670 -19.80 -21.05 17.97
N ILE A 671 -18.56 -20.81 18.38
CA ILE A 671 -18.23 -20.24 19.67
C ILE A 671 -17.28 -19.07 19.50
N LEU A 672 -17.64 -17.94 20.08
CA LEU A 672 -16.82 -16.73 20.15
C LEU A 672 -16.40 -16.52 21.61
N LEU A 673 -15.10 -16.67 21.86
CA LEU A 673 -14.49 -16.43 23.15
C LEU A 673 -13.67 -15.14 23.10
N ARG A 674 -13.90 -14.25 24.06
CA ARG A 674 -13.07 -13.06 24.26
C ARG A 674 -12.14 -13.31 25.44
N LEU A 675 -10.92 -13.76 25.15
CA LEU A 675 -9.96 -14.13 26.19
C LEU A 675 -9.26 -12.91 26.81
N THR A 676 -9.00 -11.88 26.00
CA THR A 676 -8.46 -10.58 26.45
C THR A 676 -9.04 -9.43 25.62
N LYS A 677 -8.75 -8.17 25.99
CA LYS A 677 -9.22 -6.98 25.23
C LYS A 677 -8.82 -7.00 23.74
N GLY A 678 -7.73 -7.70 23.38
CA GLY A 678 -7.22 -7.78 22.01
C GLY A 678 -7.22 -9.19 21.41
N PHE A 679 -7.73 -10.22 22.13
CA PHE A 679 -7.67 -11.60 21.63
C PHE A 679 -9.06 -12.26 21.66
N ASN A 680 -9.62 -12.41 20.46
CA ASN A 680 -10.89 -13.11 20.22
C ASN A 680 -10.60 -14.43 19.51
N LEU A 681 -11.16 -15.53 20.05
CA LEU A 681 -11.09 -16.85 19.44
C LEU A 681 -12.46 -17.22 18.88
N ASN A 682 -12.54 -17.37 17.55
CA ASN A 682 -13.74 -17.81 16.85
C ASN A 682 -13.54 -19.25 16.37
N LEU A 683 -14.34 -20.18 16.87
CA LEU A 683 -14.36 -21.58 16.50
C LEU A 683 -15.70 -21.89 15.84
N SER A 684 -15.67 -22.42 14.62
CA SER A 684 -16.86 -22.91 13.94
C SER A 684 -16.70 -24.39 13.63
N ALA A 685 -17.74 -25.16 13.79
CA ALA A 685 -17.72 -26.59 13.47
C ALA A 685 -19.02 -27.05 12.81
N VAL A 686 -18.89 -27.93 11.85
CA VAL A 686 -19.99 -28.58 11.15
C VAL A 686 -19.94 -30.07 11.46
N TRP A 687 -21.06 -30.60 11.90
CA TRP A 687 -21.19 -31.99 12.30
C TRP A 687 -22.13 -32.72 11.34
N ASP A 688 -21.62 -33.73 10.66
CA ASP A 688 -22.38 -34.58 9.75
C ASP A 688 -23.23 -35.58 10.55
N VAL A 689 -24.51 -35.61 10.26
CA VAL A 689 -25.50 -36.40 11.01
C VAL A 689 -25.87 -37.71 10.30
N TYR A 690 -25.39 -37.95 9.10
CA TYR A 690 -25.71 -39.12 8.31
C TYR A 690 -24.56 -40.11 8.18
N THR A 691 -24.88 -41.33 7.83
CA THR A 691 -23.94 -42.40 7.46
C THR A 691 -23.70 -42.42 5.94
N TYR A 692 -22.62 -43.07 5.53
CA TYR A 692 -22.24 -43.23 4.13
C TYR A 692 -22.34 -44.68 3.70
N GLN A 693 -22.70 -44.89 2.42
CA GLN A 693 -22.65 -46.17 1.72
C GLN A 693 -22.10 -45.94 0.31
N LEU A 694 -21.66 -47.01 -0.35
CA LEU A 694 -21.20 -46.95 -1.74
C LEU A 694 -22.41 -47.07 -2.68
N ASN A 695 -22.44 -46.20 -3.70
CA ASN A 695 -23.39 -46.35 -4.79
C ASN A 695 -22.93 -47.48 -5.76
N SER A 696 -23.70 -47.75 -6.80
CA SER A 696 -23.39 -48.76 -7.84
C SER A 696 -22.05 -48.47 -8.56
N SER A 697 -21.56 -47.25 -8.54
CA SER A 697 -20.28 -46.86 -9.14
C SER A 697 -19.11 -46.86 -8.13
N GLY A 698 -19.29 -47.39 -6.91
CA GLY A 698 -18.26 -47.43 -5.87
C GLY A 698 -17.95 -46.08 -5.21
N GLN A 699 -18.78 -45.05 -5.45
CA GLN A 699 -18.58 -43.72 -4.85
C GLN A 699 -19.34 -43.62 -3.52
N PRO A 700 -18.74 -42.98 -2.50
CA PRO A 700 -19.40 -42.80 -1.22
C PRO A 700 -20.53 -41.76 -1.33
N VAL A 701 -21.73 -42.15 -0.99
CA VAL A 701 -22.94 -41.31 -0.96
C VAL A 701 -23.53 -41.30 0.45
N ARG A 702 -24.12 -40.19 0.86
CA ARG A 702 -24.91 -40.12 2.10
C ARG A 702 -26.19 -40.94 1.92
N VAL A 703 -26.51 -41.70 2.96
CA VAL A 703 -27.78 -42.46 3.01
C VAL A 703 -28.67 -41.88 4.13
N ASN A 704 -29.98 -42.06 3.96
CA ASN A 704 -31.00 -41.53 4.90
C ASN A 704 -31.06 -42.34 6.22
N ILE A 705 -29.88 -42.66 6.77
CA ILE A 705 -29.73 -43.32 8.07
C ILE A 705 -28.96 -42.37 8.98
N PRO A 706 -29.64 -41.66 9.92
CA PRO A 706 -28.99 -40.82 10.87
C PRO A 706 -28.02 -41.62 11.75
N ARG A 707 -26.87 -40.98 12.09
CA ARG A 707 -25.82 -41.63 12.89
C ARG A 707 -26.30 -42.15 14.24
N TRP A 708 -27.21 -41.42 14.90
CA TRP A 708 -27.79 -41.85 16.19
C TRP A 708 -28.67 -43.14 16.05
N LYS A 709 -29.32 -43.34 14.89
CA LYS A 709 -30.03 -44.59 14.62
C LYS A 709 -29.06 -45.73 14.30
N ALA A 710 -27.87 -45.44 13.80
CA ALA A 710 -26.83 -46.43 13.52
C ALA A 710 -25.90 -46.67 14.72
N GLY A 711 -26.19 -46.13 15.90
CA GLY A 711 -25.37 -46.26 17.10
C GLY A 711 -24.01 -45.53 17.05
N LYS A 712 -23.83 -44.58 16.08
CA LYS A 712 -22.56 -43.88 15.80
C LYS A 712 -22.53 -42.44 16.42
N GLY A 713 -23.40 -42.14 17.42
CA GLY A 713 -23.49 -40.83 18.08
C GLY A 713 -24.33 -39.80 17.31
N LEU A 714 -24.47 -38.59 17.86
CA LEU A 714 -25.33 -37.53 17.33
C LEU A 714 -24.80 -36.91 16.00
N GLY A 715 -23.52 -36.82 15.86
CA GLY A 715 -22.88 -36.24 14.70
C GLY A 715 -21.39 -36.57 14.65
N ARG A 716 -20.79 -36.48 13.47
CA ARG A 716 -19.36 -36.58 13.27
C ARG A 716 -18.83 -35.25 12.78
N LEU A 717 -17.75 -34.80 13.36
CA LEU A 717 -17.09 -33.58 12.93
C LEU A 717 -16.68 -33.70 11.45
N SER A 718 -17.31 -32.92 10.61
CA SER A 718 -17.08 -32.87 9.17
C SER A 718 -16.08 -31.78 8.80
N SER A 719 -16.20 -30.62 9.43
CA SER A 719 -15.25 -29.54 9.27
C SER A 719 -15.23 -28.66 10.50
N THR A 720 -14.05 -28.20 10.88
CA THR A 720 -13.86 -27.13 11.84
C THR A 720 -12.60 -26.36 11.46
N GLY A 721 -12.54 -25.09 11.83
CA GLY A 721 -11.37 -24.30 11.61
C GLY A 721 -11.37 -23.08 12.51
N THR A 722 -10.18 -22.67 12.87
CA THR A 722 -9.97 -21.44 13.60
C THR A 722 -8.68 -20.79 13.13
N SER A 723 -8.67 -19.48 13.23
CA SER A 723 -7.43 -18.71 13.06
C SER A 723 -7.32 -17.74 14.23
N PHE A 724 -6.12 -17.54 14.69
CA PHE A 724 -5.82 -16.49 15.66
C PHE A 724 -4.55 -15.76 15.27
N SER A 725 -4.52 -14.49 15.58
CA SER A 725 -3.38 -13.62 15.45
C SER A 725 -3.07 -13.01 16.80
N TYR A 726 -1.81 -13.04 17.17
CA TYR A 726 -1.35 -12.40 18.38
C TYR A 726 -0.03 -11.69 18.13
N THR A 727 0.08 -10.45 18.61
CA THR A 727 1.30 -9.66 18.51
C THR A 727 1.94 -9.53 19.90
N PHE A 728 3.14 -10.08 20.02
CA PHE A 728 4.02 -9.92 21.18
C PHE A 728 4.86 -8.66 20.98
N ASN A 729 5.03 -7.89 22.03
CA ASN A 729 5.91 -6.71 22.06
C ASN A 729 6.51 -6.52 23.44
N ASN A 730 7.32 -5.49 23.61
CA ASN A 730 7.95 -5.16 24.89
C ASN A 730 6.95 -5.03 26.06
N ASP A 731 5.73 -4.55 25.79
CA ASP A 731 4.71 -4.30 26.81
C ASP A 731 3.95 -5.56 27.21
N THR A 732 4.01 -6.61 26.38
CA THR A 732 3.33 -7.89 26.63
C THR A 732 3.81 -8.55 27.91
N PHE A 733 5.10 -8.37 28.25
CA PHE A 733 5.75 -8.99 29.42
C PHE A 733 5.99 -8.03 30.58
N LYS A 734 5.70 -6.72 30.43
CA LYS A 734 5.82 -5.76 31.53
C LYS A 734 4.71 -6.01 32.56
N ARG A 735 5.09 -6.28 33.81
CA ARG A 735 4.14 -6.21 34.94
C ARG A 735 3.69 -4.76 35.06
N LYS A 736 2.37 -4.50 34.89
CA LYS A 736 1.79 -3.18 35.11
C LYS A 736 2.01 -2.77 36.55
N ASN A 737 2.93 -1.84 36.79
CA ASN A 737 3.03 -1.13 38.05
C ASN A 737 1.80 -0.22 38.22
N LYS A 738 1.24 -0.18 39.43
CA LYS A 738 -0.06 0.45 39.76
C LYS A 738 -0.09 1.99 39.57
N ASN A 739 1.00 2.64 39.18
CA ASN A 739 1.11 4.12 39.18
C ASN A 739 0.98 4.80 37.80
N ASP A 740 0.92 4.04 36.69
CA ASP A 740 0.80 4.65 35.35
C ASP A 740 -0.68 4.72 34.91
N LYS A 741 -1.46 5.56 35.60
CA LYS A 741 -2.79 6.00 35.14
C LYS A 741 -2.71 7.45 34.71
N LYS A 742 -2.22 7.71 33.48
CA LYS A 742 -2.61 8.85 32.65
C LYS A 742 -2.11 8.59 31.24
N ASP A 743 -3.01 8.84 30.29
CA ASP A 743 -2.79 8.89 28.86
C ASP A 743 -2.65 7.55 28.11
N SER A 744 -3.78 6.96 27.75
CA SER A 744 -4.00 6.32 26.44
C SER A 744 -5.46 5.88 26.27
N GLU A 745 -6.33 6.81 25.98
CA GLU A 745 -7.56 6.55 25.23
C GLU A 745 -7.26 6.84 23.76
N GLN A 746 -6.74 5.85 23.06
CA GLN A 746 -6.85 5.75 21.60
C GLN A 746 -7.42 4.39 21.25
N GLN A 747 -8.59 4.42 20.62
CA GLN A 747 -9.31 3.26 20.10
C GLN A 747 -8.45 2.53 19.06
N PRO A 748 -8.37 1.20 19.11
CA PRO A 748 -7.88 0.45 17.95
C PRO A 748 -9.03 0.26 16.97
N ASP A 749 -8.89 0.85 15.81
CA ASP A 749 -9.75 0.62 14.67
C ASP A 749 -9.47 -0.77 14.09
N ASN A 750 -10.49 -1.61 14.10
CA ASN A 750 -10.44 -2.98 13.56
C ASN A 750 -10.72 -2.92 12.05
N THR A 751 -9.70 -2.70 11.26
CA THR A 751 -9.76 -3.03 9.83
C THR A 751 -8.67 -4.02 9.47
N SER A 752 -9.06 -5.27 9.29
CA SER A 752 -8.30 -6.27 8.56
C SER A 752 -8.20 -5.85 7.10
N GLY A 753 -7.18 -5.09 6.78
CA GLY A 753 -6.83 -4.66 5.43
C GLY A 753 -5.35 -4.89 5.20
N ALA A 754 -5.02 -5.43 4.05
CA ALA A 754 -3.67 -5.69 3.58
C ALA A 754 -2.75 -4.49 3.86
N MET A 755 -1.61 -4.76 4.49
CA MET A 755 -0.53 -3.79 4.65
C MET A 755 -0.15 -3.25 3.26
N HIS A 756 -0.47 -2.00 3.01
CA HIS A 756 0.12 -1.23 1.94
C HIS A 756 1.51 -0.76 2.38
N ASP A 757 2.46 -0.92 1.50
CA ASP A 757 3.89 -0.54 1.61
C ASP A 757 4.14 0.97 1.88
N ARG A 758 3.08 1.75 2.11
CA ARG A 758 3.13 3.21 2.32
C ARG A 758 3.22 3.65 3.78
N ASP A 759 2.86 2.79 4.73
CA ASP A 759 2.81 3.20 6.14
C ASP A 759 4.17 3.13 6.85
N LEU A 760 5.25 2.82 6.13
CA LEU A 760 6.61 2.78 6.68
C LEU A 760 7.39 4.09 6.51
N GLU A 761 6.89 5.05 5.75
CA GLU A 761 7.59 6.33 5.52
C GLU A 761 7.16 7.44 6.50
N ASP A 762 5.93 7.42 7.02
CA ASP A 762 5.43 8.50 7.89
C ASP A 762 5.79 8.37 9.38
N ASP A 763 6.23 7.18 9.84
CA ASP A 763 6.66 7.00 11.24
C ASP A 763 8.14 7.36 11.51
N MET A 764 8.87 7.89 10.54
CA MET A 764 10.28 8.23 10.72
C MET A 764 10.55 9.65 11.24
N ASP A 765 9.56 10.53 11.27
CA ASP A 765 9.81 11.97 11.50
C ASP A 765 9.41 12.50 12.88
N ASP A 766 8.89 11.67 13.78
CA ASP A 766 8.42 12.16 15.09
C ASP A 766 9.21 11.60 16.30
N SER A 767 10.55 11.58 16.22
CA SER A 767 11.40 11.27 17.38
C SER A 767 12.44 12.35 17.73
N SER A 768 12.19 13.62 17.37
CA SER A 768 12.94 14.77 17.92
C SER A 768 12.39 15.29 19.25
N GLY A 769 11.55 14.51 19.94
CA GLY A 769 11.22 14.73 21.33
C GLY A 769 12.38 14.26 22.21
N GLY A 770 13.18 15.17 22.74
CA GLY A 770 14.13 14.90 23.81
C GLY A 770 13.40 14.36 25.06
N GLY A 771 13.07 13.08 25.04
CA GLY A 771 12.65 12.33 26.21
C GLY A 771 13.87 12.14 27.10
N ASP A 772 13.76 12.52 28.35
CA ASP A 772 14.76 12.22 29.39
C ASP A 772 15.23 10.78 29.26
N ILE A 773 16.53 10.61 29.06
CA ILE A 773 17.15 9.29 29.06
C ILE A 773 16.99 8.74 30.47
N ASP A 774 16.17 7.69 30.61
CA ASP A 774 15.99 7.00 31.90
C ASP A 774 17.33 6.36 32.29
N LEU A 775 18.06 7.05 33.14
CA LEU A 775 19.35 6.61 33.68
C LEU A 775 19.08 5.68 34.87
N ASP A 776 19.77 4.53 34.91
CA ASP A 776 19.79 3.65 36.06
C ASP A 776 20.48 4.34 37.23
N SER A 777 20.31 3.83 38.45
CA SER A 777 20.97 4.35 39.66
C SER A 777 22.48 4.49 39.53
N ASP A 778 23.08 3.76 38.60
CA ASP A 778 24.52 3.77 38.28
C ASP A 778 24.88 4.71 37.11
N GLY A 779 23.93 5.50 36.60
CA GLY A 779 24.15 6.48 35.52
C GLY A 779 24.18 5.91 34.11
N TYR A 780 23.80 4.63 33.93
CA TYR A 780 23.73 4.01 32.61
C TYR A 780 22.34 4.12 32.02
N ALA A 781 22.25 4.47 30.73
CA ALA A 781 21.01 4.48 29.99
C ALA A 781 20.48 3.04 29.80
N ARG A 782 19.28 2.74 30.29
CA ARG A 782 18.62 1.47 30.02
C ARG A 782 18.16 1.42 28.58
N TRP A 783 18.87 0.70 27.75
CA TRP A 783 18.46 0.40 26.39
C TRP A 783 17.44 -0.74 26.39
N SER A 784 16.18 -0.44 26.14
CA SER A 784 15.18 -1.46 25.84
C SER A 784 15.10 -1.65 24.33
N VAL A 785 15.54 -2.79 23.84
CA VAL A 785 15.40 -3.14 22.42
C VAL A 785 13.92 -3.20 22.05
N PRO A 786 13.39 -2.28 21.21
CA PRO A 786 12.02 -2.37 20.74
C PRO A 786 11.88 -3.55 19.78
N TRP A 787 10.93 -4.44 20.05
CA TRP A 787 10.62 -5.55 19.17
C TRP A 787 9.12 -5.83 19.15
N SER A 788 8.67 -6.38 18.03
CA SER A 788 7.33 -6.94 17.89
C SER A 788 7.41 -8.24 17.10
N LEU A 789 6.59 -9.21 17.49
CA LEU A 789 6.43 -10.49 16.81
C LEU A 789 4.94 -10.79 16.68
N SER A 790 4.43 -10.74 15.46
CA SER A 790 3.07 -11.14 15.14
C SER A 790 3.06 -12.59 14.65
N VAL A 791 2.29 -13.41 15.30
CA VAL A 791 2.12 -14.83 14.99
C VAL A 791 0.69 -15.05 14.55
N ASN A 792 0.50 -15.50 13.31
CA ASN A 792 -0.80 -15.87 12.75
C ASN A 792 -0.82 -17.37 12.54
N TYR A 793 -1.69 -18.06 13.24
CA TYR A 793 -1.86 -19.49 13.11
C TYR A 793 -3.30 -19.81 12.73
N SER A 794 -3.46 -20.65 11.72
CA SER A 794 -4.74 -21.20 11.33
C SER A 794 -4.68 -22.71 11.30
N ILE A 795 -5.69 -23.34 11.87
CA ILE A 795 -5.88 -24.78 11.84
C ILE A 795 -7.26 -25.09 11.28
N GLY A 796 -7.31 -25.98 10.32
CA GLY A 796 -8.53 -26.51 9.75
C GLY A 796 -8.55 -28.02 9.85
N TYR A 797 -9.70 -28.56 10.18
CA TYR A 797 -10.02 -29.99 10.11
C TYR A 797 -11.08 -30.18 9.06
N GLY A 798 -10.92 -31.19 8.23
CA GLY A 798 -11.90 -31.55 7.22
C GLY A 798 -11.85 -33.02 6.88
N TYR A 799 -12.68 -33.42 5.93
CA TYR A 799 -12.66 -34.77 5.37
C TYR A 799 -11.52 -34.91 4.36
N GLY A 800 -10.72 -35.97 4.55
CA GLY A 800 -9.67 -36.40 3.63
C GLY A 800 -10.17 -37.51 2.72
N ASN A 801 -9.31 -38.50 2.44
CA ASN A 801 -9.67 -39.69 1.63
C ASN A 801 -10.70 -40.56 2.35
N PHE A 802 -11.60 -41.12 1.58
CA PHE A 802 -12.61 -42.05 2.10
C PHE A 802 -11.97 -43.39 2.47
N ASN A 803 -12.31 -43.91 3.66
CA ASN A 803 -11.91 -45.22 4.14
C ASN A 803 -13.05 -46.19 3.87
N TYR A 804 -12.83 -47.11 2.95
CA TYR A 804 -13.83 -48.08 2.51
C TYR A 804 -14.14 -49.16 3.54
N GLU A 805 -13.19 -49.46 4.47
CA GLU A 805 -13.40 -50.44 5.52
C GLU A 805 -14.31 -49.89 6.62
N LYS A 806 -14.08 -48.61 7.02
CA LYS A 806 -14.87 -47.96 8.05
C LYS A 806 -16.12 -47.28 7.51
N MET A 807 -16.25 -47.19 6.20
CA MET A 807 -17.29 -46.45 5.48
C MET A 807 -17.40 -44.99 5.97
N GLU A 808 -16.24 -44.38 6.11
CA GLU A 808 -16.10 -43.01 6.67
C GLU A 808 -14.91 -42.32 6.05
N TYR A 809 -14.94 -40.96 6.04
CA TYR A 809 -13.80 -40.16 5.61
C TYR A 809 -12.70 -40.13 6.66
N ASN A 810 -11.46 -40.29 6.26
CA ASN A 810 -10.31 -40.04 7.14
C ASN A 810 -10.21 -38.55 7.50
N PRO A 811 -9.73 -38.21 8.71
CA PRO A 811 -9.50 -36.82 9.07
C PRO A 811 -8.35 -36.24 8.24
N LYS A 812 -8.50 -35.00 7.78
CA LYS A 812 -7.46 -34.19 7.17
C LYS A 812 -7.30 -32.93 7.97
N ILE A 813 -6.13 -32.74 8.56
CA ILE A 813 -5.78 -31.52 9.27
C ILE A 813 -4.94 -30.66 8.34
N THR A 814 -5.30 -29.39 8.21
CA THR A 814 -4.54 -28.37 7.49
C THR A 814 -4.09 -27.32 8.49
N GLN A 815 -2.82 -26.99 8.48
CA GLN A 815 -2.25 -26.00 9.36
C GLN A 815 -1.48 -24.99 8.55
N ASN A 816 -1.59 -23.73 8.92
CA ASN A 816 -0.81 -22.65 8.35
C ASN A 816 -0.30 -21.77 9.47
N LEU A 817 1.00 -21.55 9.50
CA LEU A 817 1.64 -20.68 10.46
C LEU A 817 2.42 -19.63 9.68
N SER A 818 2.07 -18.38 9.88
CA SER A 818 2.86 -17.24 9.41
C SER A 818 3.26 -16.37 10.59
N PHE A 819 4.46 -15.86 10.54
CA PHE A 819 4.97 -14.96 11.56
C PHE A 819 5.73 -13.83 10.92
N SER A 820 5.56 -12.64 11.45
CA SER A 820 6.29 -11.45 11.06
C SER A 820 6.82 -10.77 12.30
N GLY A 821 8.02 -10.26 12.21
CA GLY A 821 8.66 -9.61 13.33
C GLY A 821 9.42 -8.38 12.89
N ASN A 822 9.52 -7.44 13.82
CA ASN A 822 10.34 -6.25 13.71
C ASN A 822 11.18 -6.15 14.99
N ILE A 823 12.47 -5.87 14.84
CA ILE A 823 13.40 -5.65 15.94
C ILE A 823 14.33 -4.48 15.60
N ARG A 824 14.49 -3.56 16.54
CA ARG A 824 15.41 -2.42 16.44
C ARG A 824 16.58 -2.66 17.41
N PRO A 825 17.64 -3.41 16.99
CA PRO A 825 18.74 -3.78 17.88
C PRO A 825 19.61 -2.58 18.28
N ALA A 826 19.56 -1.46 17.55
CA ALA A 826 20.20 -0.20 17.86
C ALA A 826 19.39 0.97 17.29
N LYS A 827 19.64 2.20 17.75
CA LYS A 827 18.90 3.40 17.38
C LYS A 827 18.69 3.58 15.86
N ASN A 828 19.71 3.20 15.06
CA ASN A 828 19.72 3.40 13.61
C ASN A 828 19.54 2.10 12.81
N TRP A 829 19.22 0.99 13.46
CA TRP A 829 19.00 -0.28 12.79
C TRP A 829 17.55 -0.74 12.93
N ASN A 830 16.99 -1.18 11.85
CA ASN A 830 15.68 -1.86 11.84
C ASN A 830 15.82 -3.17 11.05
N PHE A 831 15.39 -4.25 11.67
CA PHE A 831 15.35 -5.57 11.07
C PHE A 831 13.91 -6.07 11.11
N SER A 832 13.35 -6.38 9.95
CA SER A 832 12.02 -6.96 9.85
C SER A 832 12.05 -8.24 9.01
N PHE A 833 11.20 -9.18 9.36
CA PHE A 833 11.07 -10.42 8.63
C PHE A 833 9.62 -10.89 8.58
N THR A 834 9.29 -11.61 7.53
CA THR A 834 8.03 -12.33 7.37
C THR A 834 8.34 -13.74 6.91
N ALA A 835 7.75 -14.73 7.57
CA ALA A 835 7.97 -16.13 7.23
C ALA A 835 6.68 -16.93 7.33
N SER A 836 6.58 -17.99 6.54
CA SER A 836 5.51 -18.99 6.60
C SER A 836 6.10 -20.39 6.71
N TYR A 837 5.47 -21.19 7.57
CA TYR A 837 5.87 -22.57 7.82
C TYR A 837 4.84 -23.55 7.27
N ASP A 838 5.30 -24.51 6.48
CA ASP A 838 4.47 -25.58 5.95
C ASP A 838 4.61 -26.85 6.79
N PHE A 839 3.54 -27.24 7.44
CA PHE A 839 3.48 -28.41 8.29
C PHE A 839 3.51 -29.73 7.51
N ASN A 840 3.19 -29.73 6.21
CA ASN A 840 3.23 -30.94 5.41
C ASN A 840 4.66 -31.34 5.03
N THR A 841 5.46 -30.33 4.70
CA THR A 841 6.87 -30.52 4.32
C THR A 841 7.82 -30.34 5.49
N HIS A 842 7.32 -29.90 6.67
CA HIS A 842 8.10 -29.57 7.87
C HIS A 842 9.23 -28.56 7.60
N ARG A 843 8.99 -27.58 6.72
CA ARG A 843 9.96 -26.58 6.30
C ARG A 843 9.34 -25.19 6.23
N LEU A 844 10.20 -24.18 6.26
CA LEU A 844 9.79 -22.84 5.90
C LEU A 844 9.42 -22.82 4.40
N ALA A 845 8.20 -22.43 4.10
CA ALA A 845 7.72 -22.31 2.72
C ALA A 845 8.20 -21.03 2.05
N TYR A 846 8.29 -19.97 2.84
CA TYR A 846 8.71 -18.64 2.40
C TYR A 846 9.32 -17.88 3.55
N MET A 847 10.35 -17.07 3.28
CA MET A 847 10.91 -16.12 4.23
C MET A 847 11.42 -14.90 3.47
N ASN A 848 11.05 -13.72 3.93
CA ASN A 848 11.56 -12.43 3.47
C ASN A 848 12.16 -11.70 4.67
N CYS A 849 13.36 -11.18 4.51
CA CYS A 849 14.07 -10.41 5.52
C CYS A 849 14.40 -9.02 4.96
N ASN A 850 14.16 -7.98 5.74
CA ASN A 850 14.52 -6.61 5.40
C ASN A 850 15.37 -6.04 6.52
N ILE A 851 16.50 -5.48 6.16
CA ILE A 851 17.39 -4.76 7.05
C ILE A 851 17.47 -3.33 6.57
N SER A 852 17.25 -2.38 7.44
CA SER A 852 17.49 -0.97 7.15
C SER A 852 18.38 -0.36 8.21
N ARG A 853 19.27 0.51 7.77
CA ARG A 853 20.17 1.29 8.63
C ARG A 853 20.19 2.73 8.19
N ASN A 854 19.92 3.64 9.12
CA ASN A 854 20.16 5.05 8.92
C ASN A 854 21.64 5.36 9.22
N LEU A 855 22.36 5.83 8.21
CA LEU A 855 23.78 6.20 8.26
C LEU A 855 23.95 7.73 8.33
N HIS A 856 23.05 8.42 9.03
CA HIS A 856 22.99 9.87 9.15
C HIS A 856 22.53 10.53 7.84
N CYS A 857 23.42 10.73 6.88
CA CYS A 857 23.08 11.32 5.58
C CYS A 857 22.59 10.31 4.54
N PHE A 858 22.67 9.01 4.81
CA PHE A 858 22.31 7.94 3.89
C PHE A 858 21.37 6.95 4.56
N THR A 859 20.46 6.41 3.78
CA THR A 859 19.69 5.21 4.18
C THR A 859 20.19 4.00 3.41
N MET A 860 20.59 2.98 4.14
CA MET A 860 20.94 1.67 3.60
C MET A 860 19.76 0.71 3.85
N ARG A 861 19.31 0.02 2.81
CA ARG A 861 18.28 -1.01 2.89
C ARG A 861 18.77 -2.27 2.18
N ALA A 862 18.57 -3.40 2.80
CA ALA A 862 18.85 -4.71 2.19
C ALA A 862 17.62 -5.59 2.39
N SER A 863 17.08 -6.12 1.30
CA SER A 863 15.98 -7.09 1.31
C SER A 863 16.45 -8.38 0.69
N PHE A 864 16.15 -9.50 1.32
CA PHE A 864 16.53 -10.81 0.79
C PHE A 864 15.50 -11.88 1.11
N VAL A 865 15.29 -12.77 0.15
CA VAL A 865 14.40 -13.93 0.24
C VAL A 865 15.27 -15.20 0.25
N PRO A 866 15.68 -15.68 1.44
CA PRO A 866 16.54 -16.87 1.53
C PRO A 866 15.79 -18.17 1.26
N VAL A 867 14.48 -18.19 1.53
CA VAL A 867 13.60 -19.36 1.39
C VAL A 867 12.35 -18.97 0.64
N GLY A 868 12.06 -19.70 -0.43
CA GLY A 868 10.90 -19.48 -1.29
C GLY A 868 11.12 -20.10 -2.66
N PRO A 869 10.15 -20.03 -3.54
CA PRO A 869 10.27 -20.54 -4.92
C PRO A 869 11.37 -19.81 -5.71
N TYR A 870 11.68 -18.58 -5.33
CA TYR A 870 12.71 -17.75 -5.94
C TYR A 870 13.54 -17.10 -4.84
N LYS A 871 14.84 -17.28 -4.90
CA LYS A 871 15.80 -16.62 -4.00
C LYS A 871 16.23 -15.32 -4.65
N SER A 872 16.18 -14.23 -3.91
CA SER A 872 16.53 -12.91 -4.44
C SER A 872 17.12 -12.04 -3.34
N TYR A 873 17.93 -11.05 -3.74
CA TYR A 873 18.34 -9.98 -2.85
C TYR A 873 18.28 -8.64 -3.57
N ASN A 874 17.99 -7.60 -2.79
CA ASN A 874 18.03 -6.22 -3.20
C ASN A 874 18.85 -5.44 -2.17
N PHE A 875 19.78 -4.66 -2.63
CA PHE A 875 20.57 -3.73 -1.80
C PHE A 875 20.36 -2.32 -2.34
N HIS A 876 20.00 -1.42 -1.46
CA HIS A 876 19.78 -0.01 -1.75
C HIS A 876 20.60 0.83 -0.78
N ILE A 877 21.28 1.86 -1.27
CA ILE A 877 21.86 2.93 -0.50
C ILE A 877 21.58 4.24 -1.22
N GLY A 878 20.96 5.19 -0.53
CA GLY A 878 20.56 6.48 -1.09
C GLY A 878 20.74 7.60 -0.07
N ILE A 879 20.76 8.84 -0.55
CA ILE A 879 20.88 10.04 0.30
C ILE A 879 19.51 10.36 0.91
N ASN A 880 19.51 10.79 2.18
CA ASN A 880 18.30 11.15 2.94
C ASN A 880 17.82 12.58 2.63
N SER A 881 17.77 12.97 1.39
CA SER A 881 17.32 14.31 1.00
C SER A 881 16.31 14.19 -0.13
N SER A 882 15.23 14.96 -0.06
CA SER A 882 14.22 15.00 -1.11
C SER A 882 14.80 15.54 -2.42
N MET A 883 15.69 16.53 -2.35
CA MET A 883 16.34 17.16 -3.49
C MET A 883 17.38 16.26 -4.18
N LEU A 884 18.00 15.35 -3.44
CA LEU A 884 19.08 14.49 -3.91
C LEU A 884 18.68 13.01 -3.91
N SER A 885 17.38 12.70 -3.85
CA SER A 885 16.83 11.34 -3.83
C SER A 885 17.23 10.47 -5.03
N ASP A 886 17.64 11.10 -6.12
CA ASP A 886 18.15 10.40 -7.33
C ASP A 886 19.60 9.90 -7.17
N LEU A 887 20.33 10.40 -6.16
CA LEU A 887 21.68 9.89 -5.83
C LEU A 887 21.57 8.64 -4.96
N LYS A 888 21.33 7.53 -5.61
CA LYS A 888 21.18 6.21 -5.01
C LYS A 888 21.92 5.14 -5.79
N TYR A 889 22.31 4.10 -5.10
CA TYR A 889 22.85 2.89 -5.69
C TYR A 889 21.92 1.72 -5.36
N ASP A 890 21.36 1.12 -6.39
CA ASP A 890 20.50 -0.04 -6.29
C ASP A 890 21.19 -1.24 -6.95
N LYS A 891 21.41 -2.31 -6.18
CA LYS A 891 21.86 -3.58 -6.71
C LYS A 891 20.81 -4.65 -6.46
N ARG A 892 20.29 -5.21 -7.53
CA ARG A 892 19.26 -6.24 -7.51
C ARG A 892 19.81 -7.51 -8.16
N SER A 893 19.56 -8.64 -7.57
CA SER A 893 19.87 -9.94 -8.15
C SER A 893 18.68 -10.87 -8.01
N SER A 894 18.30 -11.48 -9.12
CA SER A 894 17.30 -12.55 -9.14
C SER A 894 17.98 -13.85 -9.52
N LEU A 895 17.99 -14.80 -8.62
CA LEU A 895 18.49 -16.17 -8.86
C LEU A 895 17.32 -17.03 -9.37
N SER A 896 17.00 -16.89 -10.66
CA SER A 896 15.93 -17.70 -11.25
C SER A 896 16.37 -19.08 -11.73
N ASN A 897 17.66 -19.37 -11.80
CA ASN A 897 18.15 -20.69 -12.24
C ASN A 897 19.38 -21.12 -11.47
N GLY A 898 19.22 -22.14 -10.61
CA GLY A 898 20.20 -23.21 -10.41
C GLY A 898 21.45 -22.94 -9.58
N VAL A 899 21.62 -21.80 -8.92
CA VAL A 899 22.72 -21.67 -7.95
C VAL A 899 22.22 -22.13 -6.58
N THR A 900 22.53 -23.36 -6.26
CA THR A 900 22.44 -23.86 -4.89
C THR A 900 23.57 -23.23 -4.07
N TRP A 901 23.22 -22.36 -3.14
CA TRP A 901 24.13 -21.96 -2.08
C TRP A 901 24.26 -23.15 -1.12
N TYR A 902 25.45 -23.72 -1.00
CA TYR A 902 25.77 -24.75 -0.02
C TYR A 902 26.04 -24.11 1.34
#